data_79f4516639a4e6e3f869e983af2b7228
#
_entry.id   79f4516639a4e6e3f869e983af2b7228
#
_cell.length_a   1.000
_cell.length_b   1.000
_cell.length_c   1.000
_cell.angle_alpha   90.00
_cell.angle_beta   90.00
_cell.angle_gamma   90.00
#
_symmetry.space_group_name_H-M   'P 1'
#
loop_
_entity.id
_entity.type
_entity.pdbx_description
1 polymer ?
#
loop_
_entity_poly.entity_id
_entity_poly.type
_entity_poly.pdbx_seq_one_letter_code
_entity_poly.pdbx_strand_id
1 'polypeptide(L)'
;MSFWKNILDILHQEKTTEKGEGQPSSFAPSGEDAPQAEKPEAAQAEGMDPVEAELDREIAAFYAVLVDTMGSDRLVLQAGKLGALTLMRSPRRADRVLALERILLENPTLGPAPREDEIPQILSELSERIAEQMARKNVEDSIEKKVNDKLEQEHQDYVKDIRLQVLKEEKGETESPQDAEKREKLERMNKIHLTQSVMELLRPQSFDEIVGQERAVKSLMAKLSSPYPQHLLLYGPPGVGKTTAARLVLEAAKKKPLSPFGEDAPFIETDGTTLRWDPRDITNPLLGSVHDPIYQGAQKTLADNGVPEPKPGLVTDAHGGILFIDEIGEMDEMLQNKLLKVLEDKRAYFDSAYYDQTDPKVPPYIRQLFEEGAPADFVLIGATTRDAGHINPALRSRCAEIYFEPLTPAHIVKIIGNAAEKLHVELADGVADLIAEYTIEGRKAINILADAYSLALERSGEDVRIGEALRAAEQAGEDRQQAAAEAFAAVRLTVEKQDIYEVAQVSRLYQFVTKKAKQTAEQGHIFGLGVAGFLGSVIEIEAVAFPAHEKGKGTVRFNETAGSMAKDSVFNAASVLRKVTGKDIHDYDVHINVIGGGNIDGPSAGTAILAALVSAVTGRKIRQDVAVTGEISLAGRVRPVGGVFEKAYGAKQAGIRLMVIPEENRKDIPQDLLGLDIRPVKTAEEAFALIFSPEA
;
A
#
# COMPACT_ATOMS: atom_id res chain seq x y z
N MET A 1 53.40 8.41 -33.21
CA MET A 1 52.76 9.32 -34.23
C MET A 1 51.25 9.35 -34.16
N SER A 2 50.56 8.33 -33.75
CA SER A 2 49.06 8.34 -33.68
C SER A 2 48.47 9.23 -32.55
N PHE A 3 49.10 9.22 -31.37
CA PHE A 3 48.60 9.89 -30.15
C PHE A 3 48.65 11.43 -30.26
N TRP A 4 49.75 11.98 -30.73
CA TRP A 4 49.93 13.43 -30.86
C TRP A 4 49.06 14.07 -31.98
N LYS A 5 48.76 13.28 -33.01
CA LYS A 5 47.88 13.71 -34.08
C LYS A 5 46.46 13.85 -33.60
N ASN A 6 46.02 12.96 -32.74
CA ASN A 6 44.66 13.02 -32.12
C ASN A 6 44.53 14.20 -31.15
N ILE A 7 45.59 14.54 -30.38
CA ILE A 7 45.55 15.70 -29.46
C ILE A 7 45.54 17.02 -30.23
N LEU A 8 46.32 17.13 -31.30
CA LEU A 8 46.30 18.34 -32.18
C LEU A 8 45.00 18.50 -32.96
N ASP A 9 44.35 17.41 -33.35
CA ASP A 9 43.05 17.41 -34.01
C ASP A 9 41.92 17.82 -33.04
N ILE A 10 41.98 17.44 -31.78
CA ILE A 10 41.06 17.85 -30.74
C ILE A 10 41.20 19.36 -30.44
N LEU A 11 42.40 19.85 -30.31
CA LEU A 11 42.67 21.28 -30.07
C LEU A 11 42.30 22.17 -31.27
N HIS A 12 42.29 21.62 -32.50
CA HIS A 12 41.83 22.34 -33.70
C HIS A 12 40.30 22.31 -33.86
N GLN A 13 39.63 21.29 -33.40
CA GLN A 13 38.13 21.21 -33.41
C GLN A 13 37.50 22.20 -32.44
N GLU A 14 38.07 22.45 -31.26
CA GLU A 14 37.53 23.43 -30.31
C GLU A 14 37.64 24.88 -30.78
N LYS A 15 38.65 25.24 -31.61
CA LYS A 15 38.76 26.58 -32.18
C LYS A 15 37.82 26.88 -33.32
N THR A 16 37.15 25.89 -33.87
CA THR A 16 36.18 26.05 -34.97
C THR A 16 34.72 26.13 -34.56
N THR A 17 34.39 25.77 -33.31
CA THR A 17 33.00 25.80 -32.77
C THR A 17 32.62 27.13 -32.11
N GLU A 18 33.55 28.05 -31.90
CA GLU A 18 33.25 29.39 -31.32
C GLU A 18 32.93 30.51 -32.37
N LYS A 19 32.72 30.15 -33.63
CA LYS A 19 32.28 31.12 -34.66
C LYS A 19 30.95 30.73 -35.29
N GLY A 20 29.87 31.09 -34.60
CA GLY A 20 28.53 30.99 -35.16
C GLY A 20 27.53 31.78 -34.34
N GLU A 21 27.10 32.88 -34.91
CA GLU A 21 25.87 33.66 -34.64
C GLU A 21 25.89 34.77 -33.59
N GLY A 22 26.02 35.98 -34.06
CA GLY A 22 25.66 37.24 -33.43
C GLY A 22 25.92 38.41 -34.37
N GLN A 23 24.90 38.86 -35.07
CA GLN A 23 24.96 40.01 -35.97
C GLN A 23 25.01 41.38 -35.23
N PRO A 24 25.35 42.49 -35.92
CA PRO A 24 26.23 43.53 -35.41
C PRO A 24 25.49 44.80 -35.00
N SER A 25 26.05 45.53 -34.06
CA SER A 25 25.79 46.99 -34.01
C SER A 25 27.08 47.76 -33.95
N SER A 26 27.17 48.65 -34.92
CA SER A 26 28.16 49.68 -35.20
C SER A 26 28.62 50.48 -34.00
N PHE A 27 29.94 50.66 -33.84
CA PHE A 27 30.63 51.97 -33.63
C PHE A 27 32.15 51.75 -33.75
N ALA A 28 32.79 52.38 -34.72
CA ALA A 28 34.22 52.58 -34.77
C ALA A 28 34.59 53.83 -33.96
N PRO A 29 35.83 53.90 -33.40
CA PRO A 29 36.81 54.72 -34.08
C PRO A 29 38.25 54.17 -34.16
N SER A 30 38.86 54.51 -35.27
CA SER A 30 40.24 54.62 -35.69
C SER A 30 41.35 54.80 -34.61
N GLY A 31 42.50 54.21 -34.86
CA GLY A 31 43.80 54.54 -34.26
C GLY A 31 44.84 53.43 -34.31
N GLU A 32 45.60 53.38 -35.32
CA GLU A 32 47.05 53.20 -35.50
C GLU A 32 47.89 52.40 -34.55
N ASP A 33 48.76 51.56 -35.14
CA ASP A 33 50.05 50.99 -34.68
C ASP A 33 50.05 49.73 -33.86
N ALA A 34 50.28 48.62 -34.59
CA ALA A 34 50.89 47.40 -34.04
C ALA A 34 52.09 46.98 -34.89
N PRO A 35 53.26 46.74 -34.33
CA PRO A 35 54.42 46.27 -35.05
C PRO A 35 54.28 44.79 -35.40
N GLN A 36 54.67 44.49 -36.64
CA GLN A 36 54.74 43.14 -37.23
C GLN A 36 55.79 42.32 -36.48
N ALA A 37 55.39 41.14 -35.99
CA ALA A 37 56.31 40.13 -35.51
C ALA A 37 56.81 39.30 -36.70
N GLU A 38 58.12 39.38 -36.91
CA GLU A 38 58.89 38.60 -37.89
C GLU A 38 58.77 37.09 -37.64
N LYS A 39 58.60 36.32 -38.71
CA LYS A 39 58.71 34.89 -38.73
C LYS A 39 60.18 34.52 -38.54
N PRO A 40 60.59 33.60 -37.68
CA PRO A 40 61.97 33.08 -37.65
C PRO A 40 62.23 32.19 -38.86
N GLU A 41 63.24 32.54 -39.60
CA GLU A 41 63.82 31.75 -40.69
C GLU A 41 64.28 30.36 -40.21
N ALA A 42 64.05 29.37 -41.06
CA ALA A 42 64.52 28.01 -40.88
C ALA A 42 66.03 27.96 -41.02
N ALA A 43 66.75 27.86 -39.90
CA ALA A 43 68.18 27.52 -39.91
C ALA A 43 68.34 26.03 -40.18
N GLN A 44 69.12 25.75 -41.19
CA GLN A 44 69.54 24.43 -41.65
C GLN A 44 70.31 23.67 -40.55
N ALA A 45 69.79 22.53 -40.13
CA ALA A 45 70.52 21.54 -39.33
C ALA A 45 70.87 20.35 -40.23
N GLU A 46 72.02 20.44 -40.85
CA GLU A 46 72.67 19.26 -41.42
C GLU A 46 73.46 18.53 -40.36
N GLY A 47 73.06 17.27 -40.06
CA GLY A 47 73.91 16.35 -39.30
C GLY A 47 73.37 15.69 -38.04
N MET A 48 72.05 15.79 -37.79
CA MET A 48 71.52 15.12 -36.63
C MET A 48 70.77 13.82 -37.01
N ASP A 49 71.00 12.76 -36.18
CA ASP A 49 70.29 11.48 -36.33
C ASP A 49 68.78 11.69 -36.31
N PRO A 50 68.01 11.14 -37.24
CA PRO A 50 66.57 11.37 -37.32
C PRO A 50 65.81 11.04 -36.02
N VAL A 51 66.31 10.13 -35.22
CA VAL A 51 65.72 9.76 -33.89
C VAL A 51 65.96 10.88 -32.87
N GLU A 52 67.11 11.52 -32.91
CA GLU A 52 67.49 12.63 -32.01
C GLU A 52 66.69 13.90 -32.29
N ALA A 53 66.39 14.17 -33.57
CA ALA A 53 65.54 15.30 -33.96
C ALA A 53 64.05 15.11 -33.58
N GLU A 54 63.60 13.85 -33.50
CA GLU A 54 62.26 13.50 -33.05
C GLU A 54 62.07 13.74 -31.54
N LEU A 55 63.04 13.32 -30.71
CA LEU A 55 63.01 13.55 -29.25
C LEU A 55 63.05 15.05 -28.90
N ASP A 56 63.82 15.86 -29.62
CA ASP A 56 63.81 17.33 -29.38
C ASP A 56 62.49 17.99 -29.72
N ARG A 57 61.81 17.54 -30.78
CA ARG A 57 60.44 17.99 -31.10
C ARG A 57 59.44 17.58 -30.05
N GLU A 58 59.56 16.38 -29.52
CA GLU A 58 58.69 15.86 -28.48
C GLU A 58 58.84 16.64 -27.18
N ILE A 59 60.05 16.93 -26.74
CA ILE A 59 60.34 17.79 -25.57
C ILE A 59 59.75 19.20 -25.77
N ALA A 60 59.90 19.79 -26.98
CA ALA A 60 59.34 21.09 -27.28
C ALA A 60 57.78 21.08 -27.25
N ALA A 61 57.19 20.01 -27.73
CA ALA A 61 55.74 19.82 -27.68
C ALA A 61 55.22 19.73 -26.21
N PHE A 62 55.93 19.04 -25.32
CA PHE A 62 55.59 19.00 -23.90
C PHE A 62 55.56 20.41 -23.26
N TYR A 63 56.59 21.22 -23.56
CA TYR A 63 56.58 22.61 -23.05
C TYR A 63 55.46 23.45 -23.64
N ALA A 64 55.11 23.29 -24.92
CA ALA A 64 54.01 23.98 -25.53
C ALA A 64 52.66 23.61 -24.87
N VAL A 65 52.43 22.32 -24.60
CA VAL A 65 51.22 21.84 -23.88
C VAL A 65 51.18 22.37 -22.47
N LEU A 66 52.31 22.44 -21.76
CA LEU A 66 52.37 23.01 -20.43
C LEU A 66 52.05 24.51 -20.41
N VAL A 67 52.53 25.25 -21.39
CA VAL A 67 52.18 26.70 -21.58
C VAL A 67 50.72 26.88 -21.82
N ASP A 68 50.09 26.04 -22.66
CA ASP A 68 48.66 26.13 -22.98
C ASP A 68 47.77 25.73 -21.81
N THR A 69 48.23 24.73 -21.01
CA THR A 69 47.44 24.21 -19.88
C THR A 69 47.54 25.06 -18.61
N MET A 70 48.71 25.62 -18.31
CA MET A 70 48.98 26.37 -17.07
C MET A 70 49.11 27.87 -17.24
N GLY A 71 49.33 28.34 -18.47
CA GLY A 71 49.66 29.72 -18.80
C GLY A 71 51.20 30.00 -18.64
N SER A 72 51.76 30.86 -19.51
CA SER A 72 53.19 31.18 -19.55
C SER A 72 53.71 31.67 -18.19
N ASP A 73 52.99 32.56 -17.53
CA ASP A 73 53.46 33.21 -16.30
C ASP A 73 53.48 32.23 -15.10
N ARG A 74 52.48 31.36 -15.03
CA ARG A 74 52.41 30.33 -13.99
C ARG A 74 53.49 29.27 -14.19
N LEU A 75 53.74 28.85 -15.43
CA LEU A 75 54.80 27.89 -15.76
C LEU A 75 56.16 28.40 -15.34
N VAL A 76 56.47 29.68 -15.69
CA VAL A 76 57.73 30.31 -15.31
C VAL A 76 57.90 30.41 -13.77
N LEU A 77 56.84 30.77 -13.08
CA LEU A 77 56.81 30.91 -11.63
C LEU A 77 56.97 29.53 -10.92
N GLN A 78 56.36 28.49 -11.43
CA GLN A 78 56.50 27.13 -10.95
C GLN A 78 57.87 26.54 -11.25
N ALA A 79 58.36 26.72 -12.48
CA ALA A 79 59.72 26.34 -12.85
C ALA A 79 60.78 27.04 -11.99
N GLY A 80 60.57 28.31 -11.61
CA GLY A 80 61.42 29.05 -10.67
C GLY A 80 61.43 28.44 -9.29
N LYS A 81 60.26 28.12 -8.71
CA LYS A 81 60.10 27.49 -7.39
C LYS A 81 60.75 26.10 -7.31
N LEU A 82 60.72 25.34 -8.42
CA LEU A 82 61.22 23.97 -8.51
C LEU A 82 62.66 23.88 -8.98
N GLY A 83 63.40 25.00 -9.14
CA GLY A 83 64.77 25.05 -9.61
C GLY A 83 64.93 24.49 -11.03
N ALA A 84 63.88 24.49 -11.85
CA ALA A 84 63.82 23.95 -13.19
C ALA A 84 64.10 25.04 -14.27
N LEU A 85 64.02 26.32 -13.92
CA LEU A 85 64.09 27.40 -14.89
C LEU A 85 65.37 27.48 -15.71
N THR A 86 66.51 27.17 -15.08
CA THR A 86 67.81 27.11 -15.76
C THR A 86 67.95 25.84 -16.59
N LEU A 87 67.38 24.75 -16.14
CA LEU A 87 67.36 23.46 -16.84
C LEU A 87 66.50 23.49 -18.09
N MET A 88 65.37 24.19 -18.08
CA MET A 88 64.54 24.42 -19.27
C MET A 88 65.24 25.05 -20.44
N ARG A 89 66.20 25.92 -20.15
CA ARG A 89 66.99 26.68 -21.15
C ARG A 89 68.34 26.04 -21.49
N SER A 90 68.64 24.87 -20.93
CA SER A 90 69.88 24.15 -21.18
C SER A 90 69.98 23.60 -22.61
N PRO A 91 71.15 23.67 -23.24
CA PRO A 91 71.38 23.05 -24.53
C PRO A 91 71.36 21.51 -24.46
N ARG A 92 71.49 20.94 -23.27
CA ARG A 92 71.49 19.49 -23.07
C ARG A 92 70.07 18.97 -22.96
N ARG A 93 69.73 17.95 -23.74
CA ARG A 93 68.44 17.32 -23.80
C ARG A 93 68.02 16.72 -22.42
N ALA A 94 68.92 16.01 -21.75
CA ALA A 94 68.69 15.44 -20.46
C ALA A 94 68.33 16.46 -19.37
N ASP A 95 68.91 17.66 -19.41
CA ASP A 95 68.56 18.74 -18.47
C ASP A 95 67.15 19.27 -18.70
N ARG A 96 66.70 19.38 -19.98
CA ARG A 96 65.33 19.81 -20.31
C ARG A 96 64.29 18.80 -19.91
N VAL A 97 64.62 17.49 -20.03
CA VAL A 97 63.73 16.42 -19.56
C VAL A 97 63.64 16.44 -18.04
N LEU A 98 64.77 16.61 -17.32
CA LEU A 98 64.75 16.76 -15.87
C LEU A 98 63.91 17.98 -15.42
N ALA A 99 63.92 19.05 -16.19
CA ALA A 99 63.07 20.20 -15.92
C ALA A 99 61.59 19.87 -16.07
N LEU A 100 61.20 19.09 -17.11
CA LEU A 100 59.83 18.60 -17.27
C LEU A 100 59.39 17.71 -16.12
N GLU A 101 60.26 16.75 -15.70
CA GLU A 101 59.99 15.90 -14.56
C GLU A 101 59.75 16.71 -13.27
N ARG A 102 60.62 17.69 -12.97
CA ARG A 102 60.46 18.54 -11.79
C ARG A 102 59.18 19.33 -11.81
N ILE A 103 58.77 19.88 -12.96
CA ILE A 103 57.58 20.65 -13.14
C ILE A 103 56.30 19.79 -12.98
N LEU A 104 56.28 18.63 -13.66
CA LEU A 104 55.11 17.75 -13.69
C LEU A 104 54.89 16.94 -12.40
N LEU A 105 56.03 16.55 -11.73
CA LEU A 105 56.02 15.82 -10.48
C LEU A 105 56.05 16.76 -9.25
N GLU A 106 56.12 18.07 -9.47
CA GLU A 106 56.23 19.12 -8.44
C GLU A 106 57.33 18.87 -7.41
N ASN A 107 58.44 18.22 -7.81
CA ASN A 107 59.51 17.81 -6.92
C ASN A 107 60.85 18.48 -7.29
N PRO A 108 61.34 19.45 -6.46
CA PRO A 108 62.60 20.17 -6.72
C PRO A 108 63.85 19.32 -6.49
N THR A 109 63.74 18.17 -5.79
CA THR A 109 64.88 17.34 -5.41
C THR A 109 65.22 16.24 -6.40
N LEU A 110 64.43 16.14 -7.50
CA LEU A 110 64.71 15.17 -8.56
C LEU A 110 66.07 15.46 -9.24
N GLY A 111 66.87 14.46 -9.39
CA GLY A 111 68.19 14.49 -10.07
C GLY A 111 69.02 13.31 -9.66
N PRO A 112 70.09 12.94 -10.39
CA PRO A 112 70.71 13.64 -11.50
C PRO A 112 69.93 13.60 -12.83
N ALA A 113 70.39 14.37 -13.84
CA ALA A 113 69.80 14.36 -15.17
C ALA A 113 69.79 12.93 -15.76
N PRO A 114 68.73 12.50 -16.40
CA PRO A 114 68.58 11.13 -16.92
C PRO A 114 69.62 10.83 -18.02
N ARG A 115 69.89 9.54 -18.22
CA ARG A 115 70.70 9.10 -19.33
C ARG A 115 69.95 9.18 -20.64
N GLU A 116 70.61 9.34 -21.76
CA GLU A 116 69.95 9.51 -23.06
C GLU A 116 69.10 8.30 -23.47
N ASP A 117 69.51 7.08 -23.03
CA ASP A 117 68.80 5.83 -23.25
C ASP A 117 67.42 5.77 -22.43
N GLU A 118 67.34 6.48 -21.31
CA GLU A 118 66.17 6.54 -20.43
C GLU A 118 65.13 7.60 -20.86
N ILE A 119 65.53 8.58 -21.68
CA ILE A 119 64.67 9.70 -22.08
C ILE A 119 63.38 9.28 -22.75
N PRO A 120 63.31 8.34 -23.71
CA PRO A 120 62.03 7.94 -24.34
C PRO A 120 61.03 7.35 -23.38
N GLN A 121 61.49 6.58 -22.39
CA GLN A 121 60.63 6.00 -21.38
C GLN A 121 60.05 7.08 -20.44
N ILE A 122 60.91 7.99 -19.99
CA ILE A 122 60.50 9.13 -19.16
C ILE A 122 59.48 10.01 -19.86
N LEU A 123 59.65 10.33 -21.14
CA LEU A 123 58.70 11.11 -21.92
C LEU A 123 57.36 10.37 -22.06
N SER A 124 57.38 9.04 -22.21
CA SER A 124 56.14 8.26 -22.23
C SER A 124 55.37 8.34 -20.90
N GLU A 125 56.06 8.21 -19.76
CA GLU A 125 55.46 8.33 -18.42
C GLU A 125 54.93 9.75 -18.15
N LEU A 126 55.64 10.78 -18.58
CA LEU A 126 55.20 12.17 -18.50
C LEU A 126 54.00 12.47 -19.39
N SER A 127 53.89 11.81 -20.56
CA SER A 127 52.75 11.97 -21.46
C SER A 127 51.45 11.48 -20.85
N GLU A 128 51.44 10.34 -20.17
CA GLU A 128 50.31 9.80 -19.44
C GLU A 128 49.85 10.78 -18.33
N ARG A 129 50.83 11.33 -17.62
CA ARG A 129 50.55 12.28 -16.51
C ARG A 129 49.95 13.60 -17.00
N ILE A 130 50.42 14.13 -18.10
CA ILE A 130 49.86 15.33 -18.74
C ILE A 130 48.42 15.04 -19.22
N ALA A 131 48.20 13.89 -19.85
CA ALA A 131 46.86 13.50 -20.31
C ALA A 131 45.86 13.40 -19.15
N GLU A 132 46.30 12.85 -18.01
CA GLU A 132 45.48 12.78 -16.78
C GLU A 132 45.14 14.17 -16.22
N GLN A 133 46.14 15.09 -16.17
CA GLN A 133 45.93 16.46 -15.72
C GLN A 133 45.00 17.25 -16.66
N MET A 134 45.15 17.09 -17.96
CA MET A 134 44.24 17.74 -18.95
C MET A 134 42.82 17.21 -18.84
N ALA A 135 42.61 15.89 -18.69
CA ALA A 135 41.35 15.29 -18.52
C ALA A 135 40.63 15.82 -17.25
N ARG A 136 41.36 15.95 -16.15
CA ARG A 136 40.85 16.49 -14.89
C ARG A 136 40.45 17.95 -15.02
N LYS A 137 41.28 18.78 -15.67
CA LYS A 137 40.95 20.18 -15.90
C LYS A 137 39.71 20.36 -16.78
N ASN A 138 39.59 19.60 -17.87
CA ASN A 138 38.42 19.67 -18.75
C ASN A 138 37.11 19.30 -18.01
N VAL A 139 37.18 18.34 -17.08
CA VAL A 139 36.03 17.99 -16.23
C VAL A 139 35.70 19.13 -15.27
N GLU A 140 36.70 19.73 -14.62
CA GLU A 140 36.54 20.88 -13.71
C GLU A 140 35.92 22.08 -14.44
N ASP A 141 36.44 22.45 -15.62
CA ASP A 141 35.93 23.54 -16.46
C ASP A 141 34.48 23.27 -16.94
N SER A 142 34.19 22.01 -17.32
CA SER A 142 32.81 21.60 -17.69
C SER A 142 31.84 21.69 -16.54
N ILE A 143 32.26 21.33 -15.32
CA ILE A 143 31.45 21.45 -14.12
C ILE A 143 31.23 22.92 -13.77
N GLU A 144 32.28 23.75 -13.82
CA GLU A 144 32.18 25.18 -13.52
C GLU A 144 31.25 25.90 -14.50
N LYS A 145 31.34 25.58 -15.79
CA LYS A 145 30.41 26.07 -16.79
C LYS A 145 28.96 25.71 -16.51
N LYS A 146 28.69 24.43 -16.20
CA LYS A 146 27.34 23.95 -15.86
C LYS A 146 26.80 24.59 -14.57
N VAL A 147 27.65 24.83 -13.60
CA VAL A 147 27.28 25.52 -12.35
C VAL A 147 26.91 26.97 -12.64
N ASN A 148 27.72 27.68 -13.44
CA ASN A 148 27.44 29.06 -13.81
C ASN A 148 26.18 29.19 -14.64
N ASP A 149 25.97 28.31 -15.63
CA ASP A 149 24.74 28.28 -16.45
C ASP A 149 23.50 28.06 -15.58
N LYS A 150 23.62 27.17 -14.59
CA LYS A 150 22.51 26.89 -13.66
C LYS A 150 22.24 28.04 -12.70
N LEU A 151 23.27 28.69 -12.17
CA LEU A 151 23.14 29.88 -11.32
C LEU A 151 22.52 31.04 -12.09
N GLU A 152 22.90 31.24 -13.35
CA GLU A 152 22.33 32.28 -14.19
C GLU A 152 20.86 32.03 -14.51
N GLN A 153 20.48 30.75 -14.73
CA GLN A 153 19.10 30.33 -14.95
C GLN A 153 18.25 30.53 -13.68
N GLU A 154 18.73 30.08 -12.50
CA GLU A 154 18.06 30.30 -11.20
C GLU A 154 17.93 31.79 -10.87
N HIS A 155 18.94 32.60 -11.19
CA HIS A 155 18.88 34.04 -11.01
C HIS A 155 17.83 34.72 -11.90
N GLN A 156 17.73 34.30 -13.16
CA GLN A 156 16.71 34.81 -14.09
C GLN A 156 15.30 34.43 -13.65
N ASP A 157 15.11 33.20 -13.16
CA ASP A 157 13.82 32.74 -12.65
C ASP A 157 13.46 33.48 -11.35
N TYR A 158 14.39 33.67 -10.44
CA TYR A 158 14.20 34.47 -9.24
C TYR A 158 13.80 35.93 -9.53
N VAL A 159 14.47 36.59 -10.48
CA VAL A 159 14.12 37.94 -10.91
C VAL A 159 12.74 38.02 -11.56
N LYS A 160 12.33 36.96 -12.29
CA LYS A 160 10.97 36.83 -12.84
C LYS A 160 9.94 36.71 -11.74
N ASP A 161 10.21 35.87 -10.73
CA ASP A 161 9.31 35.65 -9.60
C ASP A 161 9.13 36.91 -8.76
N ILE A 162 10.22 37.64 -8.46
CA ILE A 162 10.12 38.95 -7.79
C ILE A 162 9.31 39.94 -8.64
N ARG A 163 9.55 39.98 -9.94
CA ARG A 163 8.79 40.86 -10.84
C ARG A 163 7.31 40.55 -10.86
N LEU A 164 6.96 39.24 -10.84
CA LEU A 164 5.58 38.76 -10.69
C LEU A 164 4.99 39.13 -9.34
N GLN A 165 5.78 39.03 -8.27
CA GLN A 165 5.35 39.37 -6.92
C GLN A 165 5.06 40.87 -6.78
N VAL A 166 5.93 41.72 -7.30
CA VAL A 166 5.72 43.16 -7.32
C VAL A 166 4.52 43.57 -8.21
N LEU A 167 4.32 42.88 -9.34
CA LEU A 167 3.15 43.08 -10.20
C LEU A 167 1.84 42.60 -9.54
N LYS A 168 1.89 41.54 -8.69
CA LYS A 168 0.76 41.10 -7.88
C LYS A 168 0.40 42.11 -6.79
N GLU A 169 1.40 42.70 -6.15
CA GLU A 169 1.20 43.76 -5.13
C GLU A 169 0.59 45.05 -5.71
N GLU A 170 0.95 45.40 -6.98
CA GLU A 170 0.44 46.62 -7.63
C GLU A 170 -0.90 46.43 -8.35
N LYS A 171 -1.27 45.25 -8.85
CA LYS A 171 -2.43 45.03 -9.74
C LYS A 171 -3.52 44.09 -9.23
N GLY A 172 -3.38 43.53 -8.02
CA GLY A 172 -4.27 42.45 -7.60
C GLY A 172 -4.07 41.20 -8.45
N GLU A 173 -4.35 40.03 -7.89
CA GLU A 173 -4.14 38.67 -8.42
C GLU A 173 -4.19 38.52 -9.96
N THR A 174 -3.04 38.69 -10.60
CA THR A 174 -2.86 38.28 -12.02
C THR A 174 -2.11 36.94 -12.01
N GLU A 175 -2.81 35.89 -12.34
CA GLU A 175 -2.21 34.56 -12.55
C GLU A 175 -1.06 34.62 -13.56
N SER A 176 0.02 33.87 -13.29
CA SER A 176 1.08 33.73 -14.29
C SER A 176 0.53 32.97 -15.53
N PRO A 177 1.03 33.22 -16.72
CA PRO A 177 0.60 32.47 -17.92
C PRO A 177 0.76 30.95 -17.75
N GLN A 178 1.78 30.50 -17.01
CA GLN A 178 2.02 29.09 -16.73
C GLN A 178 1.00 28.52 -15.73
N ASP A 179 0.57 29.31 -14.74
CA ASP A 179 -0.46 28.87 -13.79
C ASP A 179 -1.85 28.86 -14.42
N ALA A 180 -2.12 29.82 -15.32
CA ALA A 180 -3.34 29.83 -16.14
C ALA A 180 -3.42 28.60 -17.04
N GLU A 181 -2.32 28.20 -17.68
CA GLU A 181 -2.25 26.96 -18.48
C GLU A 181 -2.45 25.70 -17.64
N LYS A 182 -1.81 25.65 -16.47
CA LYS A 182 -2.00 24.54 -15.51
C LYS A 182 -3.45 24.47 -15.02
N ARG A 183 -4.07 25.63 -14.73
CA ARG A 183 -5.48 25.70 -14.32
C ARG A 183 -6.39 25.24 -15.46
N GLU A 184 -6.20 25.71 -16.68
CA GLU A 184 -7.00 25.29 -17.84
C GLU A 184 -6.85 23.77 -18.08
N LYS A 185 -5.63 23.22 -17.94
CA LYS A 185 -5.41 21.78 -18.01
C LYS A 185 -6.15 21.04 -16.89
N LEU A 186 -6.12 21.57 -15.67
CA LEU A 186 -6.84 21.01 -14.52
C LEU A 186 -8.35 21.07 -14.72
N GLU A 187 -8.87 22.19 -15.25
CA GLU A 187 -10.29 22.34 -15.60
C GLU A 187 -10.71 21.39 -16.72
N ARG A 188 -9.86 21.18 -17.73
CA ARG A 188 -10.10 20.15 -18.77
C ARG A 188 -10.11 18.75 -18.16
N MET A 189 -9.17 18.43 -17.25
CA MET A 189 -9.14 17.15 -16.55
C MET A 189 -10.37 16.97 -15.66
N ASN A 190 -10.82 18.02 -14.97
CA ASN A 190 -12.02 17.98 -14.13
C ASN A 190 -13.32 17.76 -14.94
N LYS A 191 -13.34 18.11 -16.23
CA LYS A 191 -14.46 17.84 -17.13
C LYS A 191 -14.47 16.39 -17.66
N ILE A 192 -13.35 15.67 -17.51
CA ILE A 192 -13.26 14.27 -17.92
C ILE A 192 -13.71 13.41 -16.74
N HIS A 193 -14.97 13.06 -16.71
CA HIS A 193 -15.49 12.10 -15.74
C HIS A 193 -15.65 10.74 -16.43
N LEU A 194 -15.04 9.70 -15.84
CA LEU A 194 -15.43 8.34 -16.13
C LEU A 194 -16.85 8.13 -15.59
N THR A 195 -17.59 7.22 -16.22
CA THR A 195 -18.89 6.81 -15.69
C THR A 195 -18.76 6.36 -14.23
N GLN A 196 -19.78 6.63 -13.42
CA GLN A 196 -19.80 6.19 -12.02
C GLN A 196 -19.49 4.69 -11.92
N SER A 197 -18.64 4.33 -10.97
CA SER A 197 -18.40 2.92 -10.64
C SER A 197 -19.75 2.27 -10.25
N VAL A 198 -20.00 1.07 -10.75
CA VAL A 198 -21.17 0.26 -10.35
C VAL A 198 -21.28 0.17 -8.82
N MET A 199 -20.14 0.09 -8.14
CA MET A 199 -20.07 0.05 -6.68
C MET A 199 -20.54 1.33 -6.01
N GLU A 200 -20.38 2.49 -6.63
CA GLU A 200 -20.91 3.77 -6.13
C GLU A 200 -22.40 3.87 -6.39
N LEU A 201 -22.85 3.50 -7.59
CA LEU A 201 -24.26 3.49 -7.96
C LEU A 201 -25.08 2.56 -7.06
N LEU A 202 -24.57 1.38 -6.77
CA LEU A 202 -25.25 0.36 -5.96
C LEU A 202 -25.02 0.50 -4.45
N ARG A 203 -24.26 1.49 -4.01
CA ARG A 203 -24.06 1.75 -2.59
C ARG A 203 -25.40 2.02 -1.90
N PRO A 204 -25.67 1.39 -0.74
CA PRO A 204 -26.91 1.68 0.01
C PRO A 204 -27.02 3.17 0.39
N GLN A 205 -28.18 3.75 0.13
CA GLN A 205 -28.48 5.15 0.44
C GLN A 205 -29.49 5.30 1.58
N SER A 206 -30.12 4.20 1.99
CA SER A 206 -31.05 4.15 3.11
C SER A 206 -30.78 2.97 4.03
N PHE A 207 -31.32 3.02 5.25
CA PHE A 207 -31.17 1.92 6.21
C PHE A 207 -31.83 0.63 5.76
N ASP A 208 -32.95 0.70 5.02
CA ASP A 208 -33.68 -0.46 4.53
C ASP A 208 -32.88 -1.28 3.50
N GLU A 209 -31.89 -0.64 2.89
CA GLU A 209 -30.96 -1.29 1.97
C GLU A 209 -29.79 -1.99 2.68
N ILE A 210 -29.56 -1.70 3.97
CA ILE A 210 -28.56 -2.40 4.79
C ILE A 210 -29.18 -3.69 5.33
N VAL A 211 -29.03 -4.75 4.56
CA VAL A 211 -29.69 -6.03 4.84
C VAL A 211 -28.98 -6.79 5.95
N GLY A 212 -29.76 -7.30 6.93
CA GLY A 212 -29.29 -8.23 7.97
C GLY A 212 -28.45 -7.59 9.07
N GLN A 213 -28.46 -6.25 9.21
CA GLN A 213 -27.68 -5.53 10.22
C GLN A 213 -28.56 -4.63 11.12
N GLU A 214 -29.84 -4.93 11.24
CA GLU A 214 -30.83 -4.07 11.91
C GLU A 214 -30.44 -3.79 13.37
N ARG A 215 -29.88 -4.78 14.08
CA ARG A 215 -29.42 -4.64 15.47
C ARG A 215 -28.19 -3.75 15.59
N ALA A 216 -27.20 -3.97 14.71
CA ALA A 216 -25.96 -3.19 14.68
C ALA A 216 -26.29 -1.72 14.35
N VAL A 217 -27.10 -1.47 13.31
CA VAL A 217 -27.53 -0.13 12.90
C VAL A 217 -28.32 0.56 14.03
N LYS A 218 -29.24 -0.13 14.69
CA LYS A 218 -30.01 0.41 15.83
C LYS A 218 -29.09 0.79 17.00
N SER A 219 -28.12 -0.07 17.33
CA SER A 219 -27.14 0.19 18.39
C SER A 219 -26.24 1.39 18.03
N LEU A 220 -25.75 1.44 16.79
CA LEU A 220 -24.94 2.53 16.26
C LEU A 220 -25.70 3.87 16.33
N MET A 221 -26.96 3.87 15.88
CA MET A 221 -27.83 5.04 15.94
C MET A 221 -28.05 5.52 17.40
N ALA A 222 -28.32 4.62 18.32
CA ALA A 222 -28.55 4.96 19.72
C ALA A 222 -27.34 5.63 20.36
N LYS A 223 -26.12 5.13 20.04
CA LYS A 223 -24.86 5.61 20.60
C LYS A 223 -24.41 6.95 20.02
N LEU A 224 -24.65 7.19 18.72
CA LEU A 224 -24.28 8.44 18.05
C LEU A 224 -25.29 9.56 18.25
N SER A 225 -26.59 9.23 18.37
CA SER A 225 -27.64 10.24 18.60
C SER A 225 -27.80 10.66 20.06
N SER A 226 -26.95 10.11 20.94
CA SER A 226 -26.91 10.49 22.37
C SER A 226 -26.26 11.87 22.52
N PRO A 227 -26.68 12.70 23.49
CA PRO A 227 -25.94 13.94 23.84
C PRO A 227 -24.49 13.68 24.26
N TYR A 228 -24.18 12.44 24.63
CA TYR A 228 -22.82 11.99 25.00
C TYR A 228 -22.41 10.84 24.06
N PRO A 229 -21.96 11.14 22.83
CA PRO A 229 -21.59 10.13 21.86
C PRO A 229 -20.35 9.35 22.34
N GLN A 230 -20.35 8.07 22.04
CA GLN A 230 -19.23 7.20 22.39
C GLN A 230 -18.36 6.92 21.16
N HIS A 231 -17.05 6.74 21.37
CA HIS A 231 -16.19 6.14 20.34
C HIS A 231 -16.60 4.69 20.13
N LEU A 232 -16.48 4.21 18.90
CA LEU A 232 -17.04 2.92 18.49
C LEU A 232 -15.99 2.07 17.77
N LEU A 233 -16.06 0.77 18.01
CA LEU A 233 -15.35 -0.24 17.22
C LEU A 233 -16.37 -1.18 16.58
N LEU A 234 -16.33 -1.25 15.25
CA LEU A 234 -17.21 -2.07 14.43
C LEU A 234 -16.46 -3.33 13.99
N TYR A 235 -16.88 -4.46 14.50
CA TYR A 235 -16.34 -5.77 14.15
C TYR A 235 -17.25 -6.49 13.15
N GLY A 236 -16.68 -7.29 12.28
CA GLY A 236 -17.45 -8.14 11.38
C GLY A 236 -16.78 -8.40 10.03
N PRO A 237 -17.32 -9.36 9.25
CA PRO A 237 -16.78 -9.74 7.96
C PRO A 237 -16.68 -8.57 6.97
N PRO A 238 -15.86 -8.70 5.90
CA PRO A 238 -15.83 -7.72 4.83
C PRO A 238 -17.18 -7.67 4.09
N GLY A 239 -17.52 -6.50 3.54
CA GLY A 239 -18.69 -6.35 2.68
C GLY A 239 -20.06 -6.44 3.36
N VAL A 240 -20.14 -6.40 4.71
CA VAL A 240 -21.41 -6.41 5.46
C VAL A 240 -22.04 -5.04 5.68
N GLY A 241 -21.39 -3.96 5.21
CA GLY A 241 -21.94 -2.59 5.25
C GLY A 241 -21.51 -1.73 6.43
N LYS A 242 -20.41 -2.05 7.14
CA LYS A 242 -19.89 -1.26 8.30
C LYS A 242 -19.72 0.22 7.99
N THR A 243 -18.96 0.57 6.96
CA THR A 243 -18.71 1.95 6.52
C THR A 243 -19.97 2.67 6.09
N THR A 244 -20.81 1.99 5.31
CA THR A 244 -22.09 2.55 4.84
C THR A 244 -23.03 2.84 6.01
N ALA A 245 -23.12 1.92 6.98
CA ALA A 245 -23.94 2.12 8.18
C ALA A 245 -23.46 3.33 8.99
N ALA A 246 -22.14 3.47 9.22
CA ALA A 246 -21.58 4.59 9.95
C ALA A 246 -21.92 5.94 9.30
N ARG A 247 -21.80 6.04 7.97
CA ARG A 247 -22.10 7.24 7.20
C ARG A 247 -23.61 7.60 7.27
N LEU A 248 -24.48 6.63 7.01
CA LEU A 248 -25.94 6.86 7.04
C LEU A 248 -26.44 7.22 8.45
N VAL A 249 -25.82 6.62 9.49
CA VAL A 249 -26.19 6.93 10.88
C VAL A 249 -25.79 8.36 11.24
N LEU A 250 -24.64 8.89 10.79
CA LEU A 250 -24.29 10.29 11.01
C LEU A 250 -25.33 11.21 10.37
N GLU A 251 -25.66 10.98 9.08
CA GLU A 251 -26.66 11.80 8.38
C GLU A 251 -28.04 11.78 9.05
N ALA A 252 -28.41 10.64 9.61
CA ALA A 252 -29.65 10.55 10.38
C ALA A 252 -29.51 11.17 11.79
N ALA A 253 -28.34 11.08 12.42
CA ALA A 253 -28.08 11.68 13.73
C ALA A 253 -28.13 13.22 13.66
N LYS A 254 -27.58 13.85 12.61
CA LYS A 254 -27.64 15.30 12.39
C LYS A 254 -29.09 15.86 12.48
N LYS A 255 -30.07 15.07 12.09
CA LYS A 255 -31.46 15.45 12.09
C LYS A 255 -32.17 15.29 13.45
N LYS A 256 -31.49 14.73 14.45
CA LYS A 256 -32.05 14.48 15.77
C LYS A 256 -31.80 15.63 16.75
N PRO A 257 -32.81 16.08 17.53
CA PRO A 257 -32.71 17.28 18.38
C PRO A 257 -31.69 17.12 19.54
N LEU A 258 -31.39 15.90 19.96
CA LEU A 258 -30.42 15.62 21.05
C LEU A 258 -29.00 15.27 20.53
N SER A 259 -28.80 15.27 19.22
CA SER A 259 -27.51 14.95 18.63
C SER A 259 -26.50 16.08 18.89
N PRO A 260 -25.26 15.76 19.21
CA PRO A 260 -24.19 16.76 19.35
C PRO A 260 -23.63 17.22 17.99
N PHE A 261 -23.98 16.52 16.90
CA PHE A 261 -23.46 16.83 15.57
C PHE A 261 -24.23 17.98 14.92
N GLY A 262 -23.50 19.01 14.44
CA GLY A 262 -24.05 20.07 13.61
C GLY A 262 -24.47 19.59 12.22
N GLU A 263 -25.19 20.43 11.47
CA GLU A 263 -25.58 20.12 10.10
C GLU A 263 -24.35 19.86 9.19
N ASP A 264 -23.28 20.63 9.39
CA ASP A 264 -22.03 20.55 8.64
C ASP A 264 -21.00 19.57 9.24
N ALA A 265 -21.40 18.73 10.21
CA ALA A 265 -20.49 17.79 10.85
C ALA A 265 -19.78 16.89 9.81
N PRO A 266 -18.43 16.89 9.74
CA PRO A 266 -17.70 16.14 8.73
C PRO A 266 -17.72 14.64 9.00
N PHE A 267 -17.65 13.85 7.91
CA PHE A 267 -17.36 12.42 7.94
C PHE A 267 -16.04 12.19 7.21
N ILE A 268 -14.96 12.10 7.96
CA ILE A 268 -13.61 11.87 7.42
C ILE A 268 -13.34 10.38 7.44
N GLU A 269 -13.06 9.81 6.26
CA GLU A 269 -12.80 8.39 6.07
C GLU A 269 -11.33 8.17 5.70
N THR A 270 -10.69 7.22 6.35
CA THR A 270 -9.31 6.81 6.06
C THR A 270 -9.16 5.30 6.27
N ASP A 271 -8.10 4.73 5.71
CA ASP A 271 -7.78 3.32 5.79
C ASP A 271 -6.56 3.11 6.68
N GLY A 272 -6.69 2.29 7.72
CA GLY A 272 -5.64 1.96 8.67
C GLY A 272 -4.43 1.27 8.03
N THR A 273 -4.62 0.57 6.90
CA THR A 273 -3.52 -0.08 6.16
C THR A 273 -2.58 0.91 5.50
N THR A 274 -3.08 2.11 5.18
CA THR A 274 -2.30 3.18 4.56
C THR A 274 -1.63 4.09 5.58
N LEU A 275 -2.10 4.07 6.82
CA LEU A 275 -1.57 4.86 7.92
C LEU A 275 -0.36 4.14 8.56
N ARG A 276 0.86 4.55 8.19
CA ARG A 276 2.09 4.01 8.75
C ARG A 276 2.79 5.07 9.60
N TRP A 277 3.46 4.61 10.64
CA TRP A 277 4.34 5.45 11.44
C TRP A 277 5.78 5.31 10.93
N ASP A 278 6.35 6.38 10.37
CA ASP A 278 7.78 6.50 10.16
C ASP A 278 8.31 7.64 11.05
N PRO A 279 9.27 7.37 11.95
CA PRO A 279 9.89 8.41 12.78
C PRO A 279 10.62 9.48 11.97
N ARG A 280 10.94 9.19 10.71
CA ARG A 280 11.60 10.10 9.78
C ARG A 280 10.60 10.84 8.89
N ASP A 281 9.37 10.39 8.85
CA ASP A 281 8.35 10.96 7.98
C ASP A 281 7.78 12.22 8.64
N ILE A 282 8.06 13.33 8.00
CA ILE A 282 7.60 14.66 8.39
C ILE A 282 6.10 14.80 8.14
N THR A 283 5.56 13.97 7.26
CA THR A 283 4.16 13.99 6.85
C THR A 283 3.38 12.87 7.52
N ASN A 284 2.71 13.15 8.63
CA ASN A 284 1.74 12.22 9.21
C ASN A 284 0.33 12.67 8.79
N PRO A 285 -0.33 11.98 7.84
CA PRO A 285 -1.63 12.39 7.36
C PRO A 285 -2.70 12.36 8.45
N LEU A 286 -2.57 11.48 9.45
CA LEU A 286 -3.56 11.34 10.52
C LEU A 286 -3.50 12.50 11.50
N LEU A 287 -2.32 12.79 12.06
CA LEU A 287 -2.13 13.78 13.12
C LEU A 287 -1.77 15.17 12.60
N GLY A 288 -1.26 15.24 11.40
CA GLY A 288 -0.66 16.42 10.81
C GLY A 288 0.86 16.38 10.84
N SER A 289 1.48 17.37 10.25
CA SER A 289 2.92 17.48 10.07
C SER A 289 3.42 18.88 10.33
N VAL A 290 4.72 19.03 10.55
CA VAL A 290 5.37 20.34 10.60
C VAL A 290 6.32 20.43 9.42
N HIS A 291 6.14 21.46 8.60
CA HIS A 291 7.06 21.77 7.51
C HIS A 291 8.17 22.66 8.06
N ASP A 292 9.27 22.03 8.45
CA ASP A 292 10.44 22.75 8.91
C ASP A 292 11.15 23.48 7.75
N PRO A 293 11.75 24.66 7.98
CA PRO A 293 12.40 25.48 6.95
C PRO A 293 13.48 24.75 6.14
N ILE A 294 14.17 23.78 6.75
CA ILE A 294 15.20 22.96 6.07
C ILE A 294 14.61 22.18 4.88
N TYR A 295 13.38 21.69 5.00
CA TYR A 295 12.73 20.91 3.94
C TYR A 295 12.12 21.76 2.82
N GLN A 296 12.03 23.08 3.05
CA GLN A 296 11.62 24.03 2.02
C GLN A 296 12.78 24.46 1.11
N GLY A 297 13.94 23.79 1.19
CA GLY A 297 15.14 24.09 0.38
C GLY A 297 16.01 25.20 0.92
N ALA A 298 15.76 25.68 2.14
CA ALA A 298 16.62 26.66 2.78
C ALA A 298 17.97 26.05 3.16
N GLN A 299 19.07 26.80 2.90
CA GLN A 299 20.38 26.44 3.46
C GLN A 299 20.33 26.49 4.99
N LYS A 300 21.15 25.65 5.66
CA LYS A 300 21.16 25.51 7.12
C LYS A 300 21.21 26.86 7.89
N THR A 301 21.94 27.84 7.34
CA THR A 301 22.03 29.23 7.88
C THR A 301 20.77 30.07 7.65
N LEU A 302 19.91 29.71 6.70
CA LEU A 302 18.61 30.37 6.43
C LEU A 302 17.46 29.64 7.13
N ALA A 303 17.63 28.37 7.45
CA ALA A 303 16.66 27.56 8.17
C ALA A 303 16.46 28.05 9.62
N ASP A 304 17.52 28.54 10.26
CA ASP A 304 17.45 29.13 11.61
C ASP A 304 16.63 30.43 11.65
N ASN A 305 16.36 31.05 10.50
CA ASN A 305 15.54 32.25 10.35
C ASN A 305 14.14 31.99 9.77
N GLY A 306 13.84 30.74 9.39
CA GLY A 306 12.55 30.35 8.86
C GLY A 306 11.56 29.96 9.96
N VAL A 307 10.28 30.26 9.76
CA VAL A 307 9.21 29.85 10.69
C VAL A 307 8.70 28.46 10.29
N PRO A 308 8.70 27.47 11.21
CA PRO A 308 8.10 26.17 10.95
C PRO A 308 6.58 26.30 10.78
N GLU A 309 6.01 25.67 9.76
CA GLU A 309 4.58 25.75 9.47
C GLU A 309 3.88 24.44 9.83
N PRO A 310 3.00 24.43 10.86
CA PRO A 310 2.19 23.27 11.20
C PRO A 310 1.08 23.07 10.17
N LYS A 311 0.96 21.85 9.64
CA LYS A 311 -0.11 21.44 8.76
C LYS A 311 -1.04 20.46 9.49
N PRO A 312 -2.28 20.84 9.80
CA PRO A 312 -3.25 19.95 10.45
C PRO A 312 -3.50 18.67 9.65
N GLY A 313 -3.83 17.60 10.36
CA GLY A 313 -4.14 16.30 9.77
C GLY A 313 -5.62 15.93 9.87
N LEU A 314 -5.96 14.68 9.45
CA LEU A 314 -7.32 14.16 9.39
C LEU A 314 -8.07 14.24 10.73
N VAL A 315 -7.37 14.17 11.88
CA VAL A 315 -8.00 14.32 13.21
C VAL A 315 -8.57 15.73 13.41
N THR A 316 -7.92 16.74 12.83
CA THR A 316 -8.41 18.13 12.87
C THR A 316 -9.53 18.34 11.84
N ASP A 317 -9.42 17.75 10.66
CA ASP A 317 -10.46 17.79 9.63
C ASP A 317 -11.76 17.13 10.12
N ALA A 318 -11.66 16.14 11.02
CA ALA A 318 -12.78 15.45 11.62
C ALA A 318 -13.42 16.22 12.82
N HIS A 319 -12.85 17.37 13.20
CA HIS A 319 -13.34 18.14 14.35
C HIS A 319 -14.83 18.46 14.26
N GLY A 320 -15.58 18.19 15.32
CA GLY A 320 -17.05 18.35 15.36
C GLY A 320 -17.85 17.25 14.65
N GLY A 321 -17.18 16.24 14.09
CA GLY A 321 -17.79 15.18 13.32
C GLY A 321 -17.30 13.77 13.66
N ILE A 322 -17.10 12.95 12.66
CA ILE A 322 -16.67 11.55 12.78
C ILE A 322 -15.38 11.35 12.01
N LEU A 323 -14.39 10.74 12.68
CA LEU A 323 -13.24 10.10 12.04
C LEU A 323 -13.52 8.60 11.92
N PHE A 324 -13.71 8.14 10.69
CA PHE A 324 -13.90 6.74 10.37
C PHE A 324 -12.58 6.14 9.89
N ILE A 325 -12.08 5.13 10.58
CA ILE A 325 -10.86 4.39 10.21
C ILE A 325 -11.27 2.97 9.85
N ASP A 326 -11.23 2.66 8.54
CA ASP A 326 -11.41 1.28 8.08
C ASP A 326 -10.13 0.46 8.38
N GLU A 327 -10.28 -0.82 8.67
CA GLU A 327 -9.22 -1.73 9.08
C GLU A 327 -8.29 -1.15 10.17
N ILE A 328 -8.87 -0.56 11.22
CA ILE A 328 -8.13 0.04 12.34
C ILE A 328 -7.18 -0.96 13.03
N GLY A 329 -7.47 -2.26 12.96
CA GLY A 329 -6.60 -3.32 13.47
C GLY A 329 -5.30 -3.53 12.71
N GLU A 330 -5.18 -2.95 11.49
CA GLU A 330 -3.95 -2.96 10.67
C GLU A 330 -3.06 -1.75 10.96
N MET A 331 -3.59 -0.75 11.67
CA MET A 331 -2.86 0.47 11.98
C MET A 331 -1.73 0.20 12.99
N ASP A 332 -0.60 0.83 12.77
CA ASP A 332 0.58 0.71 13.62
C ASP A 332 0.25 1.01 15.10
N GLU A 333 0.78 0.22 16.03
CA GLU A 333 0.52 0.36 17.47
C GLU A 333 0.93 1.75 18.00
N MET A 334 2.01 2.32 17.46
CA MET A 334 2.45 3.68 17.80
C MET A 334 1.44 4.74 17.40
N LEU A 335 0.79 4.59 16.23
CA LEU A 335 -0.27 5.49 15.80
C LEU A 335 -1.53 5.31 16.63
N GLN A 336 -1.89 4.07 16.99
CA GLN A 336 -3.00 3.82 17.91
C GLN A 336 -2.78 4.51 19.26
N ASN A 337 -1.54 4.47 19.80
CA ASN A 337 -1.19 5.13 21.05
C ASN A 337 -1.25 6.68 20.95
N LYS A 338 -0.81 7.26 19.83
CA LYS A 338 -0.92 8.70 19.58
C LYS A 338 -2.37 9.13 19.40
N LEU A 339 -3.18 8.33 18.71
CA LEU A 339 -4.61 8.58 18.56
C LEU A 339 -5.31 8.59 19.93
N LEU A 340 -4.93 7.69 20.83
CA LEU A 340 -5.44 7.69 22.22
C LEU A 340 -5.22 9.04 22.90
N LYS A 341 -4.03 9.62 22.75
CA LYS A 341 -3.73 10.94 23.33
C LYS A 341 -4.62 12.03 22.76
N VAL A 342 -4.85 12.02 21.43
CA VAL A 342 -5.75 12.99 20.79
C VAL A 342 -7.19 12.84 21.30
N LEU A 343 -7.68 11.59 21.49
CA LEU A 343 -9.03 11.34 22.03
C LEU A 343 -9.20 11.84 23.48
N GLU A 344 -8.11 11.82 24.28
CA GLU A 344 -8.13 12.32 25.67
C GLU A 344 -8.05 13.84 25.72
N ASP A 345 -7.09 14.43 24.99
CA ASP A 345 -6.79 15.85 25.03
C ASP A 345 -7.72 16.69 24.13
N LYS A 346 -8.41 16.02 23.15
CA LYS A 346 -9.24 16.63 22.11
C LYS A 346 -8.47 17.67 21.27
N ARG A 347 -7.16 17.49 21.19
CA ARG A 347 -6.21 18.34 20.46
C ARG A 347 -5.09 17.51 19.85
N ALA A 348 -4.61 17.94 18.68
CA ALA A 348 -3.40 17.44 18.05
C ALA A 348 -2.27 18.43 18.27
N TYR A 349 -1.20 17.99 18.93
CA TYR A 349 -0.03 18.82 19.23
C TYR A 349 1.05 18.65 18.17
N PHE A 350 1.71 19.75 17.86
CA PHE A 350 2.83 19.82 16.95
C PHE A 350 4.13 20.04 17.72
N ASP A 351 5.22 19.48 17.23
CA ASP A 351 6.55 19.65 17.82
C ASP A 351 7.56 19.90 16.70
N SER A 352 8.42 20.92 16.89
CA SER A 352 9.51 21.25 15.98
C SER A 352 10.68 21.81 16.76
N ALA A 353 11.88 21.32 16.43
CA ALA A 353 13.14 21.83 16.99
C ALA A 353 13.45 23.28 16.52
N TYR A 354 12.76 23.78 15.51
CA TYR A 354 12.94 25.11 14.93
C TYR A 354 11.90 26.12 15.41
N TYR A 355 10.96 25.72 16.27
CA TYR A 355 9.97 26.64 16.83
C TYR A 355 10.56 27.38 18.03
N ASP A 356 10.57 28.71 17.94
CA ASP A 356 10.93 29.62 19.06
C ASP A 356 9.70 30.47 19.40
N GLN A 357 9.18 30.28 20.62
CA GLN A 357 8.05 31.02 21.14
C GLN A 357 8.31 32.51 21.24
N THR A 358 9.58 32.94 21.42
CA THR A 358 9.99 34.31 21.62
C THR A 358 10.24 35.06 20.30
N ASP A 359 10.28 34.37 19.16
CA ASP A 359 10.53 35.01 17.86
C ASP A 359 9.31 35.86 17.44
N PRO A 360 9.49 37.21 17.31
CA PRO A 360 8.41 38.10 16.88
C PRO A 360 7.94 37.85 15.44
N LYS A 361 8.71 37.13 14.62
CA LYS A 361 8.37 36.81 13.26
C LYS A 361 7.30 35.70 13.16
N VAL A 362 7.10 34.91 14.23
CA VAL A 362 6.12 33.84 14.26
C VAL A 362 4.70 34.42 14.25
N PRO A 363 3.87 34.13 13.22
CA PRO A 363 2.48 34.57 13.17
C PRO A 363 1.67 34.07 14.37
N PRO A 364 0.71 34.86 14.90
CA PRO A 364 -0.07 34.48 16.06
C PRO A 364 -0.79 33.14 15.94
N TYR A 365 -1.32 32.80 14.74
CA TYR A 365 -2.01 31.54 14.51
C TYR A 365 -1.06 30.31 14.57
N ILE A 366 0.19 30.46 14.11
CA ILE A 366 1.21 29.40 14.20
C ILE A 366 1.59 29.20 15.68
N ARG A 367 1.78 30.30 16.42
CA ARG A 367 2.06 30.23 17.85
C ARG A 367 0.95 29.50 18.59
N GLN A 368 -0.31 29.83 18.32
CA GLN A 368 -1.45 29.12 18.90
C GLN A 368 -1.46 27.63 18.60
N LEU A 369 -1.13 27.23 17.37
CA LEU A 369 -1.06 25.80 16.99
C LEU A 369 0.04 25.04 17.73
N PHE A 370 1.20 25.66 17.99
CA PHE A 370 2.26 25.01 18.76
C PHE A 370 1.95 24.98 20.26
N GLU A 371 1.38 26.03 20.82
CA GLU A 371 1.13 26.15 22.26
C GLU A 371 -0.15 25.40 22.69
N GLU A 372 -1.23 25.56 21.96
CA GLU A 372 -2.53 24.98 22.32
C GLU A 372 -2.82 23.68 21.56
N GLY A 373 -2.15 23.42 20.44
CA GLY A 373 -2.48 22.35 19.52
C GLY A 373 -3.69 22.66 18.63
N ALA A 374 -3.83 21.92 17.53
CA ALA A 374 -5.01 22.00 16.66
C ALA A 374 -6.22 21.32 17.31
N PRO A 375 -7.43 21.87 17.18
CA PRO A 375 -8.64 21.27 17.74
C PRO A 375 -8.96 19.93 17.04
N ALA A 376 -9.27 18.91 17.84
CA ALA A 376 -9.52 17.54 17.37
C ALA A 376 -10.57 16.83 18.26
N ASP A 377 -11.70 17.49 18.52
CA ASP A 377 -12.82 16.88 19.24
C ASP A 377 -13.77 16.21 18.23
N PHE A 378 -13.70 14.89 18.11
CA PHE A 378 -14.46 14.09 17.16
C PHE A 378 -14.87 12.75 17.77
N VAL A 379 -15.81 12.06 17.15
CA VAL A 379 -16.13 10.67 17.47
C VAL A 379 -15.33 9.74 16.58
N LEU A 380 -14.52 8.87 17.19
CA LEU A 380 -13.82 7.82 16.48
C LEU A 380 -14.77 6.65 16.19
N ILE A 381 -14.81 6.20 14.94
CA ILE A 381 -15.40 4.92 14.55
C ILE A 381 -14.33 4.12 13.83
N GLY A 382 -13.80 3.08 14.50
CA GLY A 382 -12.88 2.13 13.89
C GLY A 382 -13.66 0.91 13.38
N ALA A 383 -13.43 0.49 12.14
CA ALA A 383 -13.93 -0.76 11.60
C ALA A 383 -12.79 -1.76 11.42
N THR A 384 -13.06 -3.05 11.60
CA THR A 384 -12.07 -4.10 11.38
C THR A 384 -12.72 -5.40 10.94
N THR A 385 -11.98 -6.16 10.17
CA THR A 385 -12.29 -7.55 9.80
C THR A 385 -11.50 -8.56 10.64
N ARG A 386 -10.65 -8.09 11.57
CA ARG A 386 -9.86 -8.93 12.48
C ARG A 386 -10.49 -9.03 13.87
N ASP A 387 -10.03 -10.02 14.62
CA ASP A 387 -10.43 -10.22 16.01
C ASP A 387 -9.98 -9.05 16.90
N ALA A 388 -10.71 -8.85 17.98
CA ALA A 388 -10.48 -7.79 18.96
C ALA A 388 -9.06 -7.77 19.56
N GLY A 389 -8.33 -8.89 19.49
CA GLY A 389 -6.95 -9.00 19.97
C GLY A 389 -5.91 -8.18 19.17
N HIS A 390 -6.26 -7.75 17.96
CA HIS A 390 -5.37 -6.95 17.09
C HIS A 390 -5.46 -5.44 17.35
N ILE A 391 -6.39 -5.01 18.21
CA ILE A 391 -6.55 -3.61 18.58
C ILE A 391 -5.97 -3.39 19.98
N ASN A 392 -5.25 -2.28 20.15
CA ASN A 392 -4.67 -1.91 21.42
C ASN A 392 -5.73 -1.94 22.55
N PRO A 393 -5.50 -2.68 23.65
CA PRO A 393 -6.46 -2.79 24.75
C PRO A 393 -6.89 -1.45 25.36
N ALA A 394 -5.99 -0.45 25.37
CA ALA A 394 -6.30 0.88 25.88
C ALA A 394 -7.30 1.61 24.97
N LEU A 395 -7.19 1.44 23.64
CA LEU A 395 -8.14 1.98 22.68
C LEU A 395 -9.50 1.28 22.80
N ARG A 396 -9.49 -0.06 22.91
CA ARG A 396 -10.72 -0.85 23.11
C ARG A 396 -11.49 -0.45 24.35
N SER A 397 -10.79 -0.19 25.46
CA SER A 397 -11.42 0.17 26.74
C SER A 397 -12.18 1.51 26.69
N ARG A 398 -11.88 2.37 25.71
CA ARG A 398 -12.50 3.68 25.50
C ARG A 398 -13.61 3.66 24.45
N CYS A 399 -13.74 2.56 23.74
CA CYS A 399 -14.71 2.41 22.66
C CYS A 399 -15.81 1.42 23.05
N ALA A 400 -17.02 1.66 22.58
CA ALA A 400 -18.08 0.67 22.65
C ALA A 400 -18.01 -0.25 21.42
N GLU A 401 -18.11 -1.54 21.64
CA GLU A 401 -18.00 -2.55 20.59
C GLU A 401 -19.39 -2.85 19.98
N ILE A 402 -19.43 -2.94 18.65
CA ILE A 402 -20.61 -3.32 17.89
C ILE A 402 -20.19 -4.38 16.86
N TYR A 403 -20.89 -5.50 16.87
CA TYR A 403 -20.63 -6.62 15.97
C TYR A 403 -21.66 -6.62 14.83
N PHE A 404 -21.13 -6.62 13.59
CA PHE A 404 -21.89 -6.83 12.37
C PHE A 404 -21.92 -8.32 12.05
N GLU A 405 -23.08 -8.84 11.80
CA GLU A 405 -23.31 -10.26 11.57
C GLU A 405 -22.90 -10.69 10.15
N PRO A 406 -22.41 -11.94 9.98
CA PRO A 406 -22.20 -12.50 8.65
C PRO A 406 -23.52 -12.52 7.84
N LEU A 407 -23.46 -12.23 6.57
CA LEU A 407 -24.64 -12.30 5.71
C LEU A 407 -25.02 -13.76 5.43
N THR A 408 -26.33 -14.02 5.43
CA THR A 408 -26.87 -15.32 5.02
C THR A 408 -27.15 -15.33 3.52
N PRO A 409 -27.27 -16.52 2.87
CA PRO A 409 -27.68 -16.59 1.47
C PRO A 409 -28.96 -15.80 1.17
N ALA A 410 -29.96 -15.83 2.07
CA ALA A 410 -31.17 -15.04 1.93
C ALA A 410 -30.92 -13.53 1.95
N HIS A 411 -29.94 -13.07 2.75
CA HIS A 411 -29.52 -11.67 2.75
C HIS A 411 -28.84 -11.29 1.42
N ILE A 412 -28.01 -12.17 0.85
CA ILE A 412 -27.38 -11.96 -0.45
C ILE A 412 -28.44 -11.87 -1.55
N VAL A 413 -29.40 -12.78 -1.58
CA VAL A 413 -30.53 -12.74 -2.55
C VAL A 413 -31.26 -11.40 -2.47
N LYS A 414 -31.53 -10.89 -1.27
CA LYS A 414 -32.18 -9.58 -1.08
C LYS A 414 -31.30 -8.41 -1.56
N ILE A 415 -29.98 -8.46 -1.29
CA ILE A 415 -29.01 -7.45 -1.76
C ILE A 415 -28.96 -7.43 -3.29
N ILE A 416 -28.90 -8.59 -3.90
CA ILE A 416 -28.90 -8.74 -5.37
C ILE A 416 -30.22 -8.25 -5.98
N GLY A 417 -31.37 -8.53 -5.36
CA GLY A 417 -32.67 -8.00 -5.79
C GLY A 417 -32.67 -6.47 -5.78
N ASN A 418 -32.26 -5.85 -4.67
CA ASN A 418 -32.17 -4.38 -4.55
C ASN A 418 -31.17 -3.79 -5.58
N ALA A 419 -30.06 -4.47 -5.84
CA ALA A 419 -29.07 -4.05 -6.82
C ALA A 419 -29.60 -4.16 -8.26
N ALA A 420 -30.34 -5.21 -8.59
CA ALA A 420 -30.98 -5.40 -9.89
C ALA A 420 -32.06 -4.31 -10.16
N GLU A 421 -32.84 -3.95 -9.14
CA GLU A 421 -33.81 -2.84 -9.25
C GLU A 421 -33.10 -1.51 -9.58
N LYS A 422 -31.99 -1.21 -8.91
CA LYS A 422 -31.17 0.01 -9.17
C LYS A 422 -30.53 0.01 -10.55
N LEU A 423 -30.15 -1.17 -11.07
CA LEU A 423 -29.60 -1.32 -12.41
C LEU A 423 -30.68 -1.40 -13.50
N HIS A 424 -31.96 -1.41 -13.13
CA HIS A 424 -33.09 -1.62 -14.05
C HIS A 424 -32.99 -2.93 -14.85
N VAL A 425 -32.54 -4.01 -14.18
CA VAL A 425 -32.27 -5.32 -14.78
C VAL A 425 -33.24 -6.37 -14.23
N GLU A 426 -33.77 -7.22 -15.10
CA GLU A 426 -34.54 -8.39 -14.71
C GLU A 426 -33.59 -9.57 -14.43
N LEU A 427 -33.86 -10.30 -13.35
CA LEU A 427 -33.11 -11.52 -13.03
C LEU A 427 -33.96 -12.74 -13.41
N ALA A 428 -33.41 -13.67 -14.19
CA ALA A 428 -34.06 -14.94 -14.43
C ALA A 428 -34.15 -15.77 -13.13
N ASP A 429 -35.12 -16.70 -13.09
CA ASP A 429 -35.37 -17.53 -11.93
C ASP A 429 -34.11 -18.23 -11.37
N GLY A 430 -33.81 -17.99 -10.08
CA GLY A 430 -32.71 -18.59 -9.36
C GLY A 430 -31.31 -18.02 -9.68
N VAL A 431 -31.21 -16.89 -10.36
CA VAL A 431 -29.94 -16.16 -10.56
C VAL A 431 -29.40 -15.62 -9.25
N ALA A 432 -30.24 -14.95 -8.46
CA ALA A 432 -29.85 -14.42 -7.16
C ALA A 432 -29.42 -15.55 -6.19
N ASP A 433 -30.13 -16.68 -6.19
CA ASP A 433 -29.75 -17.85 -5.41
C ASP A 433 -28.39 -18.42 -5.86
N LEU A 434 -28.15 -18.48 -7.17
CA LEU A 434 -26.88 -18.95 -7.72
C LEU A 434 -25.71 -18.03 -7.31
N ILE A 435 -25.88 -16.70 -7.33
CA ILE A 435 -24.86 -15.75 -6.82
C ILE A 435 -24.59 -16.01 -5.33
N ALA A 436 -25.66 -16.26 -4.55
CA ALA A 436 -25.53 -16.55 -3.12
C ALA A 436 -24.81 -17.88 -2.82
N GLU A 437 -24.68 -18.79 -3.79
CA GLU A 437 -23.82 -19.99 -3.67
C GLU A 437 -22.32 -19.66 -3.78
N TYR A 438 -21.95 -18.60 -4.52
CA TYR A 438 -20.55 -18.23 -4.73
C TYR A 438 -20.00 -17.28 -3.67
N THR A 439 -20.84 -16.56 -2.93
CA THR A 439 -20.36 -15.60 -1.92
C THR A 439 -21.38 -15.31 -0.83
N ILE A 440 -20.84 -14.97 0.35
CA ILE A 440 -21.59 -14.41 1.48
C ILE A 440 -21.22 -12.95 1.74
N GLU A 441 -20.40 -12.34 0.89
CA GLU A 441 -19.99 -10.95 0.97
C GLU A 441 -20.84 -10.09 0.04
N GLY A 442 -21.54 -9.08 0.57
CA GLY A 442 -22.41 -8.23 -0.23
C GLY A 442 -21.69 -7.51 -1.37
N ARG A 443 -20.46 -7.01 -1.12
CA ARG A 443 -19.65 -6.35 -2.15
C ARG A 443 -19.29 -7.29 -3.31
N LYS A 444 -18.87 -8.52 -2.99
CA LYS A 444 -18.53 -9.53 -3.99
C LYS A 444 -19.76 -10.00 -4.77
N ALA A 445 -20.90 -10.11 -4.11
CA ALA A 445 -22.17 -10.43 -4.76
C ALA A 445 -22.56 -9.36 -5.79
N ILE A 446 -22.43 -8.09 -5.43
CA ILE A 446 -22.67 -6.96 -6.33
C ILE A 446 -21.71 -6.97 -7.52
N ASN A 447 -20.43 -7.28 -7.31
CA ASN A 447 -19.45 -7.41 -8.40
C ASN A 447 -19.82 -8.54 -9.38
N ILE A 448 -20.21 -9.71 -8.86
CA ILE A 448 -20.67 -10.82 -9.72
C ILE A 448 -21.88 -10.41 -10.55
N LEU A 449 -22.83 -9.69 -9.96
CA LEU A 449 -23.98 -9.18 -10.70
C LEU A 449 -23.56 -8.17 -11.77
N ALA A 450 -22.63 -7.25 -11.45
CA ALA A 450 -22.14 -6.24 -12.39
C ALA A 450 -21.40 -6.85 -13.58
N ASP A 451 -20.58 -7.88 -13.33
CA ASP A 451 -19.89 -8.62 -14.37
C ASP A 451 -20.90 -9.36 -15.26
N ALA A 452 -21.88 -10.03 -14.65
CA ALA A 452 -22.93 -10.72 -15.39
C ALA A 452 -23.82 -9.75 -16.18
N TYR A 453 -24.10 -8.55 -15.66
CA TYR A 453 -24.76 -7.49 -16.38
C TYR A 453 -24.01 -7.09 -17.65
N SER A 454 -22.70 -6.95 -17.55
CA SER A 454 -21.86 -6.59 -18.70
C SER A 454 -21.88 -7.66 -19.79
N LEU A 455 -21.84 -8.96 -19.42
CA LEU A 455 -21.98 -10.08 -20.35
C LEU A 455 -23.38 -10.15 -20.99
N ALA A 456 -24.43 -9.95 -20.20
CA ALA A 456 -25.78 -9.92 -20.70
C ALA A 456 -26.02 -8.75 -21.67
N LEU A 457 -25.39 -7.59 -21.41
CA LEU A 457 -25.44 -6.42 -22.30
C LEU A 457 -24.77 -6.72 -23.64
N GLU A 458 -23.57 -7.32 -23.64
CA GLU A 458 -22.86 -7.76 -24.85
C GLU A 458 -23.67 -8.82 -25.63
N ARG A 459 -24.19 -9.82 -24.93
CA ARG A 459 -25.02 -10.86 -25.52
C ARG A 459 -26.29 -10.33 -26.21
N SER A 460 -26.90 -9.31 -25.66
CA SER A 460 -28.11 -8.70 -26.21
C SER A 460 -27.84 -7.78 -27.40
N GLY A 461 -26.61 -7.34 -27.61
CA GLY A 461 -26.22 -6.34 -28.62
C GLY A 461 -26.68 -4.92 -28.30
N GLU A 462 -27.22 -4.69 -27.09
CA GLU A 462 -27.65 -3.37 -26.65
C GLU A 462 -26.47 -2.44 -26.34
N ASP A 463 -25.28 -2.99 -26.07
CA ASP A 463 -24.01 -2.27 -25.92
C ASP A 463 -23.70 -1.38 -27.13
N VAL A 464 -23.94 -1.91 -28.35
CA VAL A 464 -23.74 -1.18 -29.60
C VAL A 464 -24.74 -0.03 -29.70
N ARG A 465 -26.03 -0.27 -29.40
CA ARG A 465 -27.10 0.75 -29.44
C ARG A 465 -26.87 1.86 -28.42
N ILE A 466 -26.48 1.51 -27.20
CA ILE A 466 -26.12 2.50 -26.17
C ILE A 466 -24.89 3.29 -26.62
N GLY A 467 -23.88 2.63 -27.16
CA GLY A 467 -22.68 3.26 -27.68
C GLY A 467 -22.95 4.26 -28.82
N GLU A 468 -23.90 3.95 -29.71
CA GLU A 468 -24.34 4.86 -30.75
C GLU A 468 -25.12 6.06 -30.22
N ALA A 469 -26.02 5.83 -29.24
CA ALA A 469 -26.77 6.89 -28.57
C ALA A 469 -25.87 7.86 -27.82
N LEU A 470 -24.83 7.34 -27.10
CA LEU A 470 -23.86 8.17 -26.40
C LEU A 470 -23.02 9.03 -27.36
N ARG A 471 -22.60 8.46 -28.52
CA ARG A 471 -21.86 9.23 -29.54
C ARG A 471 -22.75 10.33 -30.16
N ALA A 472 -24.02 10.05 -30.36
CA ALA A 472 -24.97 11.05 -30.89
C ALA A 472 -25.18 12.21 -29.87
N ALA A 473 -25.32 11.90 -28.58
CA ALA A 473 -25.42 12.89 -27.51
C ALA A 473 -24.14 13.75 -27.37
N GLU A 474 -22.95 13.15 -27.47
CA GLU A 474 -21.68 13.88 -27.51
C GLU A 474 -21.59 14.86 -28.69
N GLN A 475 -22.07 14.42 -29.87
CA GLN A 475 -22.10 15.28 -31.05
C GLN A 475 -23.14 16.42 -30.93
N ALA A 476 -24.21 16.20 -30.18
CA ALA A 476 -25.23 17.20 -29.87
C ALA A 476 -24.82 18.17 -28.74
N GLY A 477 -23.71 17.90 -28.06
CA GLY A 477 -23.24 18.71 -26.92
C GLY A 477 -24.04 18.49 -25.63
N GLU A 478 -24.73 17.35 -25.51
CA GLU A 478 -25.49 16.95 -24.33
C GLU A 478 -24.56 16.32 -23.26
N ASP A 479 -25.02 16.37 -22.01
CA ASP A 479 -24.27 15.76 -20.91
C ASP A 479 -24.24 14.23 -21.09
N ARG A 480 -23.05 13.68 -21.26
CA ARG A 480 -22.81 12.24 -21.45
C ARG A 480 -23.38 11.38 -20.31
N GLN A 481 -23.38 11.89 -19.07
CA GLN A 481 -23.93 11.15 -17.93
C GLN A 481 -25.45 11.06 -18.00
N GLN A 482 -26.11 12.15 -18.37
CA GLN A 482 -27.56 12.17 -18.52
C GLN A 482 -27.99 11.32 -19.71
N ALA A 483 -27.33 11.43 -20.84
CA ALA A 483 -27.60 10.61 -22.01
C ALA A 483 -27.37 9.12 -21.74
N ALA A 484 -26.32 8.76 -20.96
CA ALA A 484 -26.10 7.39 -20.53
C ALA A 484 -27.23 6.87 -19.67
N ALA A 485 -27.66 7.64 -18.65
CA ALA A 485 -28.76 7.26 -17.76
C ALA A 485 -30.06 7.01 -18.52
N GLU A 486 -30.38 7.88 -19.49
CA GLU A 486 -31.57 7.72 -20.34
C GLU A 486 -31.48 6.50 -21.27
N ALA A 487 -30.32 6.28 -21.88
CA ALA A 487 -30.07 5.13 -22.74
C ALA A 487 -30.17 3.80 -21.97
N PHE A 488 -29.57 3.72 -20.78
CA PHE A 488 -29.64 2.54 -19.91
C PHE A 488 -31.07 2.29 -19.38
N ALA A 489 -31.82 3.34 -19.03
CA ALA A 489 -33.21 3.21 -18.58
C ALA A 489 -34.16 2.68 -19.66
N ALA A 490 -33.82 2.86 -20.95
CA ALA A 490 -34.62 2.40 -22.07
C ALA A 490 -34.40 0.90 -22.41
N VAL A 491 -33.35 0.27 -21.88
CA VAL A 491 -32.97 -1.13 -22.14
C VAL A 491 -33.58 -2.04 -21.09
N ARG A 492 -34.36 -3.06 -21.53
CA ARG A 492 -34.78 -4.15 -20.67
C ARG A 492 -33.81 -5.33 -20.84
N LEU A 493 -32.85 -5.43 -19.92
CA LEU A 493 -31.88 -6.49 -19.91
C LEU A 493 -32.28 -7.59 -18.93
N THR A 494 -32.10 -8.85 -19.32
CA THR A 494 -32.30 -9.99 -18.42
C THR A 494 -30.97 -10.71 -18.22
N VAL A 495 -30.54 -10.83 -16.95
CA VAL A 495 -29.38 -11.62 -16.55
C VAL A 495 -29.83 -13.06 -16.34
N GLU A 496 -29.15 -14.00 -17.04
CA GLU A 496 -29.44 -15.43 -16.99
C GLU A 496 -28.39 -16.17 -16.13
N LYS A 497 -28.71 -17.41 -15.76
CA LYS A 497 -27.74 -18.29 -15.05
C LYS A 497 -26.47 -18.55 -15.84
N GLN A 498 -26.56 -18.53 -17.17
CA GLN A 498 -25.43 -18.72 -18.05
C GLN A 498 -24.39 -17.62 -17.88
N ASP A 499 -24.85 -16.36 -17.74
CA ASP A 499 -23.97 -15.21 -17.50
C ASP A 499 -23.20 -15.38 -16.18
N ILE A 500 -23.86 -15.89 -15.13
CA ILE A 500 -23.22 -16.16 -13.83
C ILE A 500 -22.18 -17.31 -13.94
N TYR A 501 -22.49 -18.38 -14.69
CA TYR A 501 -21.52 -19.46 -14.89
C TYR A 501 -20.29 -18.98 -15.66
N GLU A 502 -20.47 -18.11 -16.64
CA GLU A 502 -19.38 -17.54 -17.41
C GLU A 502 -18.50 -16.63 -16.53
N VAL A 503 -19.09 -15.73 -15.73
CA VAL A 503 -18.38 -14.95 -14.72
C VAL A 503 -17.63 -15.85 -13.75
N ALA A 504 -18.29 -16.90 -13.25
CA ALA A 504 -17.67 -17.84 -12.32
C ALA A 504 -16.46 -18.55 -12.93
N GLN A 505 -16.52 -18.91 -14.22
CA GLN A 505 -15.43 -19.57 -14.92
C GLN A 505 -14.26 -18.62 -15.18
N VAL A 506 -14.53 -17.41 -15.68
CA VAL A 506 -13.50 -16.38 -15.96
C VAL A 506 -12.81 -15.93 -14.68
N SER A 507 -13.58 -15.66 -13.65
CA SER A 507 -13.08 -15.20 -12.34
C SER A 507 -12.62 -16.34 -11.42
N ARG A 508 -12.67 -17.60 -11.89
CA ARG A 508 -12.31 -18.81 -11.13
C ARG A 508 -12.99 -18.86 -9.76
N LEU A 509 -14.28 -18.54 -9.73
CA LEU A 509 -15.04 -18.57 -8.48
C LEU A 509 -15.36 -20.03 -8.10
N TYR A 510 -15.22 -20.33 -6.82
CA TYR A 510 -15.65 -21.60 -6.25
C TYR A 510 -16.93 -21.38 -5.46
N GLN A 511 -17.83 -22.37 -5.47
CA GLN A 511 -19.00 -22.32 -4.60
C GLN A 511 -18.57 -22.27 -3.14
N PHE A 512 -18.90 -21.16 -2.47
CA PHE A 512 -18.59 -20.95 -1.05
C PHE A 512 -19.59 -21.67 -0.16
N VAL A 513 -20.85 -21.71 -0.55
CA VAL A 513 -21.93 -22.33 0.18
C VAL A 513 -22.25 -23.67 -0.45
N THR A 514 -21.62 -24.73 0.04
CA THR A 514 -21.97 -26.10 -0.32
C THR A 514 -22.89 -26.67 0.74
N LYS A 515 -24.10 -27.09 0.33
CA LYS A 515 -24.97 -27.86 1.21
C LYS A 515 -24.32 -29.21 1.51
N LYS A 516 -23.82 -29.37 2.71
CA LYS A 516 -23.15 -30.59 3.18
C LYS A 516 -24.11 -31.58 3.83
N ALA A 517 -25.22 -31.07 4.39
CA ALA A 517 -26.21 -31.92 5.05
C ALA A 517 -26.87 -32.91 4.08
N LYS A 518 -26.89 -34.20 4.46
CA LYS A 518 -27.51 -35.30 3.73
C LYS A 518 -28.66 -35.91 4.54
N GLN A 519 -29.59 -36.58 3.88
CA GLN A 519 -30.68 -37.27 4.59
C GLN A 519 -30.29 -38.67 5.06
N THR A 520 -29.27 -39.27 4.49
CA THR A 520 -28.82 -40.64 4.83
C THR A 520 -27.81 -40.60 5.94
N ALA A 521 -28.04 -41.44 7.02
CA ALA A 521 -27.08 -41.57 8.11
C ALA A 521 -25.87 -42.42 7.68
N GLU A 522 -24.67 -42.00 8.04
CA GLU A 522 -23.38 -42.58 7.65
C GLU A 522 -22.62 -43.09 8.87
N GLN A 523 -21.81 -44.17 8.73
CA GLN A 523 -20.96 -44.67 9.77
C GLN A 523 -19.60 -43.97 9.73
N GLY A 524 -19.11 -43.54 10.89
CA GLY A 524 -17.79 -42.97 11.02
C GLY A 524 -17.65 -41.53 10.46
N HIS A 525 -18.72 -40.95 9.96
CA HIS A 525 -18.70 -39.59 9.35
C HIS A 525 -19.57 -38.63 10.14
N ILE A 526 -19.01 -37.43 10.47
CA ILE A 526 -19.68 -36.39 11.24
C ILE A 526 -19.22 -35.01 10.80
N PHE A 527 -20.07 -34.01 10.99
CA PHE A 527 -19.73 -32.61 10.81
C PHE A 527 -19.29 -31.98 12.14
N GLY A 528 -18.06 -31.49 12.18
CA GLY A 528 -17.54 -30.58 13.19
C GLY A 528 -17.71 -29.12 12.75
N LEU A 529 -17.45 -28.17 13.65
CA LEU A 529 -17.58 -26.75 13.39
C LEU A 529 -16.28 -26.02 13.74
N GLY A 530 -15.78 -25.24 12.79
CA GLY A 530 -14.62 -24.36 12.90
C GLY A 530 -14.98 -22.90 12.77
N VAL A 531 -14.04 -22.01 13.13
CA VAL A 531 -14.13 -20.57 12.94
C VAL A 531 -12.82 -20.08 12.33
N ALA A 532 -12.92 -19.21 11.32
CA ALA A 532 -11.81 -18.46 10.77
C ALA A 532 -12.21 -16.98 10.76
N GLY A 533 -11.63 -16.18 11.66
CA GLY A 533 -12.08 -14.80 11.89
C GLY A 533 -13.55 -14.76 12.31
N PHE A 534 -14.38 -14.03 11.56
CA PHE A 534 -15.83 -13.94 11.81
C PHE A 534 -16.67 -14.93 11.00
N LEU A 535 -16.04 -15.91 10.36
CA LEU A 535 -16.72 -16.88 9.51
C LEU A 535 -16.70 -18.26 10.16
N GLY A 536 -17.89 -18.84 10.35
CA GLY A 536 -18.04 -20.24 10.73
C GLY A 536 -17.97 -21.16 9.52
N SER A 537 -17.40 -22.34 9.71
CA SER A 537 -17.31 -23.37 8.68
C SER A 537 -17.68 -24.74 9.22
N VAL A 538 -18.23 -25.59 8.33
CA VAL A 538 -18.48 -26.99 8.63
C VAL A 538 -17.30 -27.82 8.15
N ILE A 539 -16.75 -28.58 9.06
CA ILE A 539 -15.59 -29.44 8.87
C ILE A 539 -16.08 -30.88 8.83
N GLU A 540 -15.66 -31.66 7.83
CA GLU A 540 -16.00 -33.06 7.71
C GLU A 540 -14.93 -33.92 8.41
N ILE A 541 -15.37 -34.76 9.35
CA ILE A 541 -14.50 -35.65 10.12
C ILE A 541 -14.93 -37.08 9.85
N GLU A 542 -13.99 -37.90 9.38
CA GLU A 542 -14.17 -39.31 9.12
C GLU A 542 -13.32 -40.16 10.05
N ALA A 543 -13.85 -41.26 10.48
CA ALA A 543 -13.11 -42.28 11.21
C ALA A 543 -13.46 -43.68 10.69
N VAL A 544 -12.44 -44.48 10.47
CA VAL A 544 -12.59 -45.91 10.17
C VAL A 544 -11.80 -46.73 11.22
N ALA A 545 -12.36 -47.86 11.61
CA ALA A 545 -11.75 -48.76 12.59
C ALA A 545 -11.79 -50.18 12.05
N PHE A 546 -10.65 -50.81 11.98
CA PHE A 546 -10.46 -52.19 11.63
C PHE A 546 -9.96 -52.95 12.85
N PRO A 547 -10.38 -54.22 13.10
CA PRO A 547 -9.79 -55.03 14.16
C PRO A 547 -8.28 -55.10 14.00
N ALA A 548 -7.53 -54.80 15.06
CA ALA A 548 -6.09 -54.91 15.07
C ALA A 548 -5.64 -56.35 14.85
N HIS A 549 -4.51 -56.53 14.16
CA HIS A 549 -3.95 -57.86 13.93
C HIS A 549 -3.68 -58.63 15.21
N GLU A 550 -3.19 -57.91 16.26
CA GLU A 550 -3.03 -58.41 17.61
C GLU A 550 -3.80 -57.51 18.60
N LYS A 551 -4.60 -58.11 19.45
CA LYS A 551 -5.38 -57.38 20.47
C LYS A 551 -4.47 -56.52 21.37
N GLY A 552 -4.80 -55.27 21.52
CA GLY A 552 -4.05 -54.30 22.33
C GLY A 552 -2.84 -53.68 21.60
N LYS A 553 -2.57 -54.00 20.32
CA LYS A 553 -1.47 -53.43 19.54
C LYS A 553 -1.95 -52.60 18.34
N GLY A 554 -3.19 -52.24 18.29
CA GLY A 554 -3.76 -51.34 17.26
C GLY A 554 -3.15 -49.96 17.28
N THR A 555 -3.14 -49.36 16.13
CA THR A 555 -2.55 -48.02 15.89
C THR A 555 -3.64 -46.97 15.66
N VAL A 556 -3.42 -45.75 16.14
CA VAL A 556 -4.28 -44.62 15.87
C VAL A 556 -3.52 -43.62 14.97
N ARG A 557 -4.04 -43.38 13.76
CA ARG A 557 -3.47 -42.43 12.81
C ARG A 557 -4.42 -41.25 12.65
N PHE A 558 -3.88 -40.04 12.69
CA PHE A 558 -4.60 -38.79 12.46
C PHE A 558 -3.83 -37.96 11.43
N ASN A 559 -4.52 -37.10 10.69
CA ASN A 559 -3.89 -36.25 9.65
C ASN A 559 -2.63 -35.56 10.22
N GLU A 560 -1.55 -35.54 9.44
CA GLU A 560 -0.31 -34.84 9.82
C GLU A 560 -0.49 -33.33 9.89
N THR A 561 -1.44 -32.78 9.13
CA THR A 561 -1.79 -31.33 9.11
C THR A 561 -2.55 -30.85 10.34
N ALA A 562 -2.99 -31.75 11.24
CA ALA A 562 -3.65 -31.39 12.47
C ALA A 562 -2.66 -30.86 13.51
N GLY A 563 -3.00 -29.71 14.13
CA GLY A 563 -2.23 -29.12 15.21
C GLY A 563 -2.17 -30.00 16.49
N SER A 564 -1.32 -29.60 17.42
CA SER A 564 -1.09 -30.37 18.68
C SER A 564 -2.36 -30.53 19.50
N MET A 565 -3.17 -29.48 19.65
CA MET A 565 -4.42 -29.52 20.42
C MET A 565 -5.47 -30.44 19.82
N ALA A 566 -5.53 -30.57 18.50
CA ALA A 566 -6.40 -31.53 17.85
C ALA A 566 -5.95 -32.97 18.08
N LYS A 567 -4.64 -33.23 18.15
CA LYS A 567 -4.07 -34.54 18.51
C LYS A 567 -4.36 -34.90 19.96
N ASP A 568 -4.28 -33.95 20.88
CA ASP A 568 -4.67 -34.16 22.30
C ASP A 568 -6.17 -34.49 22.44
N SER A 569 -7.01 -33.89 21.57
CA SER A 569 -8.44 -34.21 21.52
C SER A 569 -8.70 -35.68 21.13
N VAL A 570 -7.88 -36.26 20.25
CA VAL A 570 -7.96 -37.70 19.90
C VAL A 570 -7.61 -38.55 21.08
N PHE A 571 -6.58 -38.20 21.85
CA PHE A 571 -6.21 -38.93 23.08
C PHE A 571 -7.33 -38.90 24.13
N ASN A 572 -7.92 -37.73 24.34
CA ASN A 572 -9.07 -37.58 25.25
C ASN A 572 -10.27 -38.42 24.77
N ALA A 573 -10.56 -38.35 23.46
CA ALA A 573 -11.64 -39.12 22.86
C ALA A 573 -11.45 -40.63 22.99
N ALA A 574 -10.22 -41.14 22.84
CA ALA A 574 -9.89 -42.55 23.04
C ALA A 574 -10.18 -43.04 24.49
N SER A 575 -9.83 -42.21 25.47
CA SER A 575 -10.08 -42.48 26.87
C SER A 575 -11.60 -42.55 27.19
N VAL A 576 -12.37 -41.60 26.64
CA VAL A 576 -13.82 -41.52 26.80
C VAL A 576 -14.52 -42.66 26.03
N LEU A 577 -14.06 -43.02 24.83
CA LEU A 577 -14.56 -44.17 24.07
C LEU A 577 -14.54 -45.45 24.93
N ARG A 578 -13.42 -45.74 25.56
CA ARG A 578 -13.30 -46.91 26.45
C ARG A 578 -14.29 -46.87 27.62
N LYS A 579 -14.50 -45.70 28.19
CA LYS A 579 -15.45 -45.50 29.29
C LYS A 579 -16.90 -45.75 28.89
N VAL A 580 -17.30 -45.24 27.72
CA VAL A 580 -18.70 -45.27 27.26
C VAL A 580 -19.05 -46.59 26.59
N THR A 581 -18.12 -47.17 25.81
CA THR A 581 -18.40 -48.39 25.03
C THR A 581 -17.84 -49.68 25.64
N GLY A 582 -16.94 -49.58 26.61
CA GLY A 582 -16.17 -50.69 27.14
C GLY A 582 -15.10 -51.26 26.19
N LYS A 583 -14.97 -50.69 24.96
CA LYS A 583 -14.01 -51.14 23.94
C LYS A 583 -12.72 -50.31 24.03
N ASP A 584 -11.58 -51.01 23.94
CA ASP A 584 -10.28 -50.32 23.92
C ASP A 584 -9.92 -49.92 22.48
N ILE A 585 -9.51 -48.68 22.25
CA ILE A 585 -9.11 -48.21 20.94
C ILE A 585 -7.91 -48.98 20.38
N HIS A 586 -7.03 -49.48 21.25
CA HIS A 586 -5.87 -50.28 20.86
C HIS A 586 -6.22 -51.71 20.39
N ASP A 587 -7.47 -52.11 20.51
CA ASP A 587 -7.96 -53.34 19.87
C ASP A 587 -8.28 -53.14 18.39
N TYR A 588 -8.11 -51.92 17.86
CA TYR A 588 -8.42 -51.50 16.50
C TYR A 588 -7.26 -50.72 15.86
N ASP A 589 -7.08 -50.89 14.57
CA ASP A 589 -6.34 -49.94 13.73
C ASP A 589 -7.32 -48.85 13.27
N VAL A 590 -7.11 -47.63 13.78
CA VAL A 590 -8.03 -46.52 13.59
C VAL A 590 -7.36 -45.43 12.77
N HIS A 591 -8.06 -45.00 11.70
CA HIS A 591 -7.68 -43.86 10.92
C HIS A 591 -8.73 -42.77 11.08
N ILE A 592 -8.29 -41.57 11.44
CA ILE A 592 -9.13 -40.36 11.52
C ILE A 592 -8.66 -39.40 10.48
N ASN A 593 -9.58 -38.91 9.66
CA ASN A 593 -9.29 -37.95 8.63
C ASN A 593 -10.20 -36.73 8.75
N VAL A 594 -9.63 -35.54 8.55
CA VAL A 594 -10.38 -34.29 8.45
C VAL A 594 -10.31 -33.83 7.00
N ILE A 595 -11.45 -33.82 6.33
CA ILE A 595 -11.57 -33.46 4.93
C ILE A 595 -11.57 -31.94 4.77
N GLY A 596 -10.85 -31.43 3.77
CA GLY A 596 -10.84 -30.02 3.39
C GLY A 596 -9.50 -29.31 3.61
N GLY A 597 -8.45 -30.01 4.06
CA GLY A 597 -7.06 -29.51 4.06
C GLY A 597 -6.77 -28.30 4.94
N GLY A 598 -7.73 -27.86 5.76
CA GLY A 598 -7.54 -26.74 6.69
C GLY A 598 -6.68 -27.14 7.90
N ASN A 599 -5.79 -26.25 8.32
CA ASN A 599 -5.07 -26.43 9.59
C ASN A 599 -6.07 -26.29 10.75
N ILE A 600 -6.40 -27.43 11.37
CA ILE A 600 -7.27 -27.46 12.54
C ILE A 600 -6.39 -27.50 13.79
N ASP A 601 -6.34 -26.36 14.46
CA ASP A 601 -5.61 -26.24 15.72
C ASP A 601 -6.54 -25.70 16.82
N GLY A 602 -7.22 -26.60 17.46
CA GLY A 602 -8.09 -26.26 18.58
C GLY A 602 -8.84 -27.48 19.14
N PRO A 603 -9.21 -27.47 20.43
CA PRO A 603 -9.87 -28.60 21.10
C PRO A 603 -11.37 -28.72 20.76
N SER A 604 -11.93 -27.74 20.00
CA SER A 604 -13.38 -27.63 19.75
C SER A 604 -13.98 -28.74 18.89
N ALA A 605 -13.15 -29.50 18.19
CA ALA A 605 -13.57 -30.69 17.42
C ALA A 605 -13.61 -31.98 18.25
N GLY A 606 -13.20 -31.94 19.51
CA GLY A 606 -13.04 -33.16 20.37
C GLY A 606 -14.29 -34.01 20.50
N THR A 607 -15.46 -33.38 20.65
CA THR A 607 -16.75 -34.09 20.74
C THR A 607 -17.14 -34.73 19.41
N ALA A 608 -16.86 -34.06 18.29
CA ALA A 608 -17.10 -34.62 16.96
C ALA A 608 -16.16 -35.81 16.66
N ILE A 609 -14.86 -35.68 16.98
CA ILE A 609 -13.88 -36.77 16.86
C ILE A 609 -14.31 -37.99 17.69
N LEU A 610 -14.75 -37.77 18.94
CA LEU A 610 -15.26 -38.84 19.76
C LEU A 610 -16.48 -39.55 19.16
N ALA A 611 -17.43 -38.78 18.62
CA ALA A 611 -18.62 -39.36 17.96
C ALA A 611 -18.26 -40.17 16.73
N ALA A 612 -17.32 -39.69 15.88
CA ALA A 612 -16.80 -40.43 14.74
C ALA A 612 -16.15 -41.76 15.14
N LEU A 613 -15.31 -41.72 16.19
CA LEU A 613 -14.65 -42.92 16.75
C LEU A 613 -15.64 -43.92 17.31
N VAL A 614 -16.62 -43.49 18.11
CA VAL A 614 -17.67 -44.36 18.65
C VAL A 614 -18.45 -45.00 17.50
N SER A 615 -18.81 -44.23 16.49
CA SER A 615 -19.49 -44.72 15.27
C SER A 615 -18.66 -45.79 14.56
N ALA A 616 -17.38 -45.51 14.30
CA ALA A 616 -16.48 -46.43 13.61
C ALA A 616 -16.30 -47.75 14.35
N VAL A 617 -16.12 -47.71 15.67
CA VAL A 617 -15.87 -48.91 16.51
C VAL A 617 -17.15 -49.69 16.82
N THR A 618 -18.30 -49.01 16.94
CA THR A 618 -19.57 -49.67 17.30
C THR A 618 -20.47 -50.02 16.13
N GLY A 619 -20.23 -49.42 14.93
CA GLY A 619 -21.09 -49.59 13.74
C GLY A 619 -22.36 -48.71 13.75
N ARG A 620 -22.57 -47.89 14.80
CA ARG A 620 -23.73 -46.98 14.87
C ARG A 620 -23.62 -45.87 13.86
N LYS A 621 -24.71 -45.60 13.12
CA LYS A 621 -24.75 -44.56 12.10
C LYS A 621 -25.03 -43.20 12.70
N ILE A 622 -24.35 -42.17 12.16
CA ILE A 622 -24.49 -40.76 12.54
C ILE A 622 -25.42 -40.06 11.57
N ARG A 623 -26.33 -39.26 12.08
CA ARG A 623 -27.19 -38.36 11.27
C ARG A 623 -26.34 -37.34 10.55
N GLN A 624 -26.62 -37.13 9.25
CA GLN A 624 -25.86 -36.23 8.41
C GLN A 624 -26.49 -34.81 8.24
N ASP A 625 -27.50 -34.53 9.05
CA ASP A 625 -28.09 -33.20 9.23
C ASP A 625 -27.68 -32.55 10.57
N VAL A 626 -26.69 -33.14 11.26
CA VAL A 626 -26.21 -32.73 12.58
C VAL A 626 -24.75 -32.25 12.48
N ALA A 627 -24.44 -31.12 13.14
CA ALA A 627 -23.06 -30.70 13.39
C ALA A 627 -22.80 -30.53 14.88
N VAL A 628 -21.56 -30.75 15.32
CA VAL A 628 -21.17 -30.77 16.70
C VAL A 628 -19.95 -29.89 16.95
N THR A 629 -19.98 -29.15 18.06
CA THR A 629 -18.80 -28.48 18.58
C THR A 629 -18.71 -28.65 20.08
N GLY A 630 -17.52 -28.79 20.60
CA GLY A 630 -17.28 -28.95 22.06
C GLY A 630 -15.93 -29.63 22.31
N GLU A 631 -15.20 -29.13 23.28
CA GLU A 631 -14.03 -29.81 23.80
C GLU A 631 -14.48 -31.00 24.65
N ILE A 632 -13.80 -32.13 24.57
CA ILE A 632 -14.11 -33.31 25.37
C ILE A 632 -13.09 -33.49 26.46
N SER A 633 -13.55 -33.55 27.71
CA SER A 633 -12.70 -33.85 28.85
C SER A 633 -12.56 -35.36 29.05
N LEU A 634 -11.51 -35.82 29.74
CA LEU A 634 -11.28 -37.24 30.13
C LEU A 634 -12.44 -37.83 30.92
N ALA A 635 -13.20 -36.98 31.62
CA ALA A 635 -14.42 -37.41 32.35
C ALA A 635 -15.64 -37.61 31.44
N GLY A 636 -15.56 -37.30 30.13
CA GLY A 636 -16.67 -37.37 29.18
C GLY A 636 -17.60 -36.15 29.21
N ARG A 637 -17.18 -35.04 29.84
CA ARG A 637 -17.94 -33.78 29.85
C ARG A 637 -17.61 -32.97 28.60
N VAL A 638 -18.64 -32.38 28.03
CA VAL A 638 -18.52 -31.45 26.90
C VAL A 638 -18.26 -30.04 27.46
N ARG A 639 -17.09 -29.47 27.14
CA ARG A 639 -16.59 -28.21 27.71
C ARG A 639 -16.81 -27.06 26.71
N PRO A 640 -16.90 -25.80 27.21
CA PRO A 640 -17.21 -24.62 26.39
C PRO A 640 -16.12 -24.35 25.34
N VAL A 641 -16.56 -23.75 24.25
CA VAL A 641 -15.74 -23.39 23.11
C VAL A 641 -16.01 -21.93 22.67
N GLY A 642 -15.06 -21.33 21.97
CA GLY A 642 -15.26 -20.01 21.37
C GLY A 642 -16.00 -20.05 20.02
N GLY A 643 -16.53 -18.88 19.61
CA GLY A 643 -17.08 -18.69 18.28
C GLY A 643 -18.37 -19.47 17.99
N VAL A 644 -19.21 -19.69 18.99
CA VAL A 644 -20.48 -20.43 18.84
C VAL A 644 -21.41 -19.70 17.91
N PHE A 645 -21.40 -18.39 17.95
CA PHE A 645 -22.21 -17.53 17.08
C PHE A 645 -21.86 -17.76 15.60
N GLU A 646 -20.58 -17.62 15.23
CA GLU A 646 -20.06 -17.84 13.88
C GLU A 646 -20.30 -19.29 13.43
N LYS A 647 -20.04 -20.26 14.30
CA LYS A 647 -20.27 -21.69 14.03
C LYS A 647 -21.73 -21.98 13.69
N ALA A 648 -22.67 -21.32 14.36
CA ALA A 648 -24.11 -21.49 14.10
C ALA A 648 -24.48 -20.95 12.72
N TYR A 649 -23.93 -19.81 12.31
CA TYR A 649 -24.10 -19.29 10.95
C TYR A 649 -23.51 -20.23 9.89
N GLY A 650 -22.29 -20.73 10.11
CA GLY A 650 -21.67 -21.71 9.21
C GLY A 650 -22.46 -23.01 9.10
N ALA A 651 -22.99 -23.52 10.20
CA ALA A 651 -23.85 -24.70 10.21
C ALA A 651 -25.12 -24.49 9.40
N LYS A 652 -25.79 -23.35 9.59
CA LYS A 652 -26.98 -22.99 8.84
C LYS A 652 -26.72 -22.87 7.33
N GLN A 653 -25.62 -22.25 6.93
CA GLN A 653 -25.22 -22.11 5.53
C GLN A 653 -24.99 -23.48 4.86
N ALA A 654 -24.41 -24.44 5.59
CA ALA A 654 -24.19 -25.80 5.12
C ALA A 654 -25.46 -26.67 5.12
N GLY A 655 -26.60 -26.12 5.49
CA GLY A 655 -27.88 -26.82 5.52
C GLY A 655 -28.06 -27.75 6.72
N ILE A 656 -27.23 -27.64 7.75
CA ILE A 656 -27.36 -28.37 9.01
C ILE A 656 -28.69 -27.98 9.68
N ARG A 657 -29.42 -28.95 10.21
CA ARG A 657 -30.68 -28.77 10.91
C ARG A 657 -30.54 -28.77 12.41
N LEU A 658 -29.58 -29.53 12.91
CA LEU A 658 -29.32 -29.66 14.35
C LEU A 658 -27.85 -29.35 14.68
N MET A 659 -27.63 -28.41 15.58
CA MET A 659 -26.31 -28.07 16.09
C MET A 659 -26.22 -28.44 17.57
N VAL A 660 -25.23 -29.27 17.93
CA VAL A 660 -24.97 -29.69 19.32
C VAL A 660 -23.81 -28.86 19.86
N ILE A 661 -24.05 -28.18 21.00
CA ILE A 661 -23.09 -27.28 21.65
C ILE A 661 -22.91 -27.62 23.13
N PRO A 662 -21.83 -27.17 23.80
CA PRO A 662 -21.71 -27.27 25.27
C PRO A 662 -22.80 -26.48 26.00
N GLU A 663 -23.29 -27.01 27.13
CA GLU A 663 -24.29 -26.34 27.97
C GLU A 663 -23.85 -24.96 28.45
N GLU A 664 -22.56 -24.78 28.73
CA GLU A 664 -21.98 -23.51 29.18
C GLU A 664 -22.04 -22.42 28.11
N ASN A 665 -22.15 -22.78 26.81
CA ASN A 665 -22.35 -21.88 25.70
C ASN A 665 -23.82 -21.57 25.40
N ARG A 666 -24.78 -21.97 26.19
CA ARG A 666 -26.22 -21.67 26.00
C ARG A 666 -26.50 -20.16 25.82
N LYS A 667 -25.74 -19.31 26.51
CA LYS A 667 -25.84 -17.85 26.44
C LYS A 667 -25.35 -17.26 25.10
N ASP A 668 -24.53 -18.00 24.39
CA ASP A 668 -23.92 -17.59 23.13
C ASP A 668 -24.77 -17.97 21.90
N ILE A 669 -25.96 -18.52 22.11
CA ILE A 669 -26.88 -18.94 21.04
C ILE A 669 -27.49 -17.72 20.37
N PRO A 670 -27.35 -17.58 19.03
CA PRO A 670 -28.01 -16.53 18.27
C PRO A 670 -29.54 -16.68 18.34
N GLN A 671 -30.25 -15.57 18.58
CA GLN A 671 -31.72 -15.61 18.74
C GLN A 671 -32.50 -15.66 17.42
N ASP A 672 -31.87 -15.29 16.28
CA ASP A 672 -32.55 -15.06 14.99
C ASP A 672 -32.20 -16.10 13.92
N LEU A 673 -31.61 -17.24 14.26
CA LEU A 673 -31.27 -18.30 13.31
C LEU A 673 -32.47 -19.25 13.08
N LEU A 674 -33.47 -18.77 12.35
CA LEU A 674 -34.60 -19.62 11.94
C LEU A 674 -34.14 -20.82 11.12
N GLY A 675 -34.60 -22.02 11.47
CA GLY A 675 -34.32 -23.26 10.74
C GLY A 675 -33.09 -24.07 11.20
N LEU A 676 -32.38 -23.61 12.23
CA LEU A 676 -31.35 -24.37 12.93
C LEU A 676 -31.76 -24.63 14.37
N ASP A 677 -31.92 -25.91 14.76
CA ASP A 677 -32.17 -26.31 16.14
C ASP A 677 -30.80 -26.39 16.87
N ILE A 678 -30.61 -25.63 17.94
CA ILE A 678 -29.36 -25.62 18.70
C ILE A 678 -29.60 -26.26 20.06
N ARG A 679 -28.94 -27.38 20.32
CA ARG A 679 -29.11 -28.18 21.56
C ARG A 679 -27.84 -28.15 22.42
N PRO A 680 -27.92 -27.51 23.59
CA PRO A 680 -26.87 -27.59 24.62
C PRO A 680 -26.83 -28.93 25.29
N VAL A 681 -25.61 -29.48 25.51
CA VAL A 681 -25.35 -30.76 26.19
C VAL A 681 -24.23 -30.64 27.22
N LYS A 682 -24.29 -31.47 28.24
CA LYS A 682 -23.28 -31.51 29.34
C LYS A 682 -22.29 -32.65 29.17
N THR A 683 -22.74 -33.77 28.62
CA THR A 683 -21.94 -34.99 28.52
C THR A 683 -21.93 -35.58 27.10
N ALA A 684 -20.97 -36.45 26.86
CA ALA A 684 -20.87 -37.16 25.59
C ALA A 684 -22.11 -38.04 25.33
N GLU A 685 -22.67 -38.67 26.36
CA GLU A 685 -23.87 -39.50 26.27
C GLU A 685 -25.10 -38.70 25.81
N GLU A 686 -25.29 -37.49 26.38
CA GLU A 686 -26.36 -36.56 25.93
C GLU A 686 -26.15 -36.17 24.46
N ALA A 687 -24.91 -35.89 24.04
CA ALA A 687 -24.60 -35.61 22.67
C ALA A 687 -24.92 -36.80 21.73
N PHE A 688 -24.55 -37.99 22.13
CA PHE A 688 -24.80 -39.24 21.38
C PHE A 688 -26.28 -39.51 21.15
N ALA A 689 -27.13 -39.19 22.13
CA ALA A 689 -28.58 -39.35 22.00
C ALA A 689 -29.16 -38.49 20.86
N LEU A 690 -28.52 -37.37 20.53
CA LEU A 690 -28.93 -36.45 19.46
C LEU A 690 -28.30 -36.77 18.12
N ILE A 691 -27.06 -37.28 18.13
CA ILE A 691 -26.19 -37.44 16.96
C ILE A 691 -26.47 -38.78 16.25
N PHE A 692 -26.59 -39.86 16.99
CA PHE A 692 -26.79 -41.17 16.39
C PHE A 692 -28.22 -41.38 15.94
N SER A 693 -28.37 -42.07 14.82
CA SER A 693 -29.69 -42.55 14.39
C SER A 693 -30.24 -43.55 15.39
N PRO A 694 -31.55 -43.54 15.65
CA PRO A 694 -32.17 -44.62 16.44
C PRO A 694 -31.77 -45.96 15.84
N GLU A 695 -31.45 -46.94 16.71
CA GLU A 695 -31.26 -48.33 16.27
C GLU A 695 -32.56 -48.81 15.64
N ALA A 696 -32.49 -49.30 14.39
CA ALA A 696 -33.64 -49.79 13.61
C ALA A 696 -34.15 -51.13 14.20
#